data_4ec2059b4789818b2d251b6c219ae689
#
_entry.id   4ec2059b4789818b2d251b6c219ae689
#
_cell.length_a   1.000
_cell.length_b   1.000
_cell.length_c   1.000
_cell.angle_alpha   90.00
_cell.angle_beta   90.00
_cell.angle_gamma   90.00
#
_symmetry.space_group_name_H-M   'P 1'
#
loop_
_entity.id
_entity.type
_entity.pdbx_description
1 polymer ?
#
loop_
_entity_poly.entity_id
_entity_poly.type
_entity_poly.pdbx_seq_one_letter_code
_entity_poly.pdbx_strand_id
1 'polypeptide(L)'
;MLFSLALATCSFMALHSQSALYPEMFDLEDVELTDGPFLHAMQLNDSVLLQYDEKRLVQPFEKEAGLPESGEPFVNWCGGVGSGLDGHIGGHYLSALAMSYASCQDKTVKAQLGEKLAWCLKRLKEVQDTWDKDDDAVMHGYIGGVPESREVWTTFAQGDFTMYWKSWVPFYNIHKTYAGLRDAWLYYGNEEAREMFLKLCDWGIGLIENLTDDQLQGCLGNEHGGMNEMYADAYYITGEEKYLDAAERYSHKWLLDGMAAHKSETIDNVHANTQVPKVVGFERISQVKRNPVYLNAARYFWTDVATRRTIAVGGNSINEWFPAKDQYGNFISSIEGVETCNSYNMLKLSEMLFNDTHDSKYMDFYEGTMYNHILSAQHPETGGYVYFTPARPQHYRVYSQVNEAMWCCVGSGMEDHGKYGQIIYTHSPQNDSLYLNLFVPSVLNWEARGIKLTQTTRYPYEQQSEITVEGSGHFTLFVRHPSWAEGFKVLVNGEEVAAEEKLGYLPVERAWSDGDKVTVVVPMKIRVESLQNYEDYVAFKYGPVLLGAKTGADNLQGLFADDSRMGHIAGGLQKDLYSAPLLIGNREELAAAVKTVNADSLQFRIEGYYSDPQWSGLVLQPFHSIHDSRYMMYWLNVDGEKWEEIEDELKAREDSVMQLEARTVDYVVTGTQQSENDHFMQQSASGTGTAYGEYYRDASGWFSYRMSTHGNTENMSLIVRYWGGDSGRKFNISINGKKLADVELTGGVNEFINVEYEIPDKWVKGKEFLNVKFTAESGSIAGGVFYVRLCKSAEATGVEEVFKDSGYKTSPYIRYDRGAYDLSGRAVDMDTATPGVYILKGKKVLKR
;
A
#
# COMPACT_ATOMS: atom_id res chain seq x y z
N MET A 1 58.38 -40.32 24.52
CA MET A 1 57.03 -40.45 24.04
C MET A 1 56.28 -39.17 24.37
N LEU A 2 56.37 -38.17 23.52
CA LEU A 2 55.66 -36.91 23.64
C LEU A 2 54.38 -37.00 22.77
N PHE A 3 53.23 -37.01 23.41
CA PHE A 3 51.92 -36.86 22.70
C PHE A 3 51.67 -35.38 22.49
N SER A 4 51.70 -34.94 21.24
CA SER A 4 51.20 -33.62 20.82
C SER A 4 49.69 -33.74 20.68
N LEU A 5 48.97 -33.03 21.56
CA LEU A 5 47.53 -32.76 21.38
C LEU A 5 47.41 -31.63 20.36
N ALA A 6 46.94 -31.93 19.17
CA ALA A 6 46.45 -30.92 18.24
C ALA A 6 45.02 -30.50 18.66
N LEU A 7 44.88 -29.31 19.23
CA LEU A 7 43.58 -28.65 19.37
C LEU A 7 43.14 -28.25 17.96
N ALA A 8 42.15 -28.95 17.42
CA ALA A 8 41.37 -28.45 16.28
C ALA A 8 40.46 -27.33 16.80
N THR A 9 40.84 -26.10 16.55
CA THR A 9 39.95 -24.96 16.65
C THR A 9 38.94 -25.08 15.50
N CYS A 10 37.76 -25.66 15.75
CA CYS A 10 36.60 -25.42 14.92
C CYS A 10 36.25 -23.95 15.07
N SER A 11 36.65 -23.13 14.11
CA SER A 11 36.02 -21.85 13.90
C SER A 11 34.57 -22.14 13.51
N PHE A 12 33.65 -21.96 14.44
CA PHE A 12 32.24 -21.76 14.06
C PHE A 12 32.25 -20.43 13.30
N MET A 13 32.27 -20.48 11.97
CA MET A 13 31.77 -19.41 11.16
C MET A 13 30.27 -19.31 11.54
N ALA A 14 29.89 -18.25 12.23
CA ALA A 14 28.51 -17.92 12.42
C ALA A 14 27.92 -17.80 11.02
N LEU A 15 26.96 -18.66 10.68
CA LEU A 15 26.19 -18.56 9.46
C LEU A 15 25.34 -17.27 9.58
N HIS A 16 25.83 -16.20 9.00
CA HIS A 16 25.07 -14.99 8.77
C HIS A 16 24.32 -15.18 7.46
N SER A 17 23.10 -15.67 7.55
CA SER A 17 22.34 -16.01 6.35
C SER A 17 20.86 -15.90 6.62
N GLN A 18 20.10 -15.59 5.59
CA GLN A 18 18.64 -15.57 5.64
C GLN A 18 18.06 -16.88 6.19
N SER A 19 18.70 -18.00 5.89
CA SER A 19 18.40 -19.31 6.44
C SER A 19 18.53 -19.38 7.97
N ALA A 20 19.20 -18.42 8.62
CA ALA A 20 19.25 -18.35 10.08
C ALA A 20 17.88 -18.04 10.70
N LEU A 21 17.00 -17.29 10.02
CA LEU A 21 15.62 -17.03 10.43
C LEU A 21 14.58 -17.84 9.65
N TYR A 22 14.87 -18.12 8.38
CA TYR A 22 13.96 -18.77 7.43
C TYR A 22 14.68 -19.96 6.78
N PRO A 23 14.72 -21.12 7.44
CA PRO A 23 15.57 -22.24 7.06
C PRO A 23 15.20 -22.91 5.71
N GLU A 24 14.14 -22.52 5.06
CA GLU A 24 13.68 -23.01 3.76
C GLU A 24 13.98 -22.03 2.62
N MET A 25 14.53 -20.85 2.95
CA MET A 25 14.91 -19.84 1.98
C MET A 25 16.41 -19.90 1.67
N PHE A 26 16.74 -19.63 0.43
CA PHE A 26 18.13 -19.35 0.04
C PHE A 26 18.51 -17.93 0.47
N ASP A 27 19.80 -17.72 0.68
CA ASP A 27 20.33 -16.39 0.89
C ASP A 27 20.19 -15.55 -0.40
N LEU A 28 19.96 -14.24 -0.26
CA LEU A 28 19.83 -13.38 -1.43
C LEU A 28 21.07 -13.40 -2.33
N GLU A 29 22.26 -13.66 -1.78
CA GLU A 29 23.51 -13.78 -2.55
C GLU A 29 23.63 -15.11 -3.31
N ASP A 30 22.83 -16.11 -2.94
CA ASP A 30 22.78 -17.40 -3.66
C ASP A 30 21.95 -17.36 -4.94
N VAL A 31 21.10 -16.31 -5.09
CA VAL A 31 20.18 -16.17 -6.21
C VAL A 31 20.48 -14.92 -7.01
N GLU A 32 21.16 -15.08 -8.13
CA GLU A 32 21.53 -13.98 -9.03
C GLU A 32 20.48 -13.84 -10.15
N LEU A 33 19.88 -12.64 -10.30
CA LEU A 33 19.07 -12.30 -11.48
C LEU A 33 19.99 -12.00 -12.66
N THR A 34 19.66 -12.53 -13.84
CA THR A 34 20.56 -12.44 -15.01
C THR A 34 20.02 -11.58 -16.15
N ASP A 35 18.71 -11.32 -16.19
CA ASP A 35 18.07 -10.52 -17.25
C ASP A 35 16.66 -10.07 -16.82
N GLY A 36 16.01 -9.28 -17.64
CA GLY A 36 14.60 -8.93 -17.56
C GLY A 36 14.28 -7.70 -16.68
N PRO A 37 12.97 -7.40 -16.55
CA PRO A 37 12.53 -6.16 -15.91
C PRO A 37 12.86 -6.10 -14.42
N PHE A 38 12.91 -7.23 -13.73
CA PHE A 38 13.24 -7.29 -12.30
C PHE A 38 14.71 -6.99 -12.04
N LEU A 39 15.62 -7.47 -12.89
CA LEU A 39 17.04 -7.10 -12.80
C LEU A 39 17.23 -5.59 -13.03
N HIS A 40 16.55 -5.03 -14.05
CA HIS A 40 16.60 -3.59 -14.29
C HIS A 40 16.10 -2.78 -13.09
N ALA A 41 14.95 -3.15 -12.54
CA ALA A 41 14.36 -2.48 -11.38
C ALA A 41 15.27 -2.57 -10.14
N MET A 42 15.89 -3.72 -9.89
CA MET A 42 16.86 -3.93 -8.81
C MET A 42 18.11 -3.05 -8.96
N GLN A 43 18.73 -3.03 -10.14
CA GLN A 43 19.91 -2.22 -10.42
C GLN A 43 19.61 -0.72 -10.34
N LEU A 44 18.43 -0.30 -10.80
CA LEU A 44 17.97 1.08 -10.67
C LEU A 44 17.76 1.45 -9.20
N ASN A 45 17.16 0.55 -8.40
CA ASN A 45 16.99 0.73 -6.97
C ASN A 45 18.33 0.90 -6.24
N ASP A 46 19.34 0.07 -6.54
CA ASP A 46 20.68 0.21 -5.99
C ASP A 46 21.24 1.61 -6.26
N SER A 47 21.08 2.10 -7.49
CA SER A 47 21.53 3.45 -7.89
C SER A 47 20.76 4.55 -7.15
N VAL A 48 19.49 4.37 -6.91
CA VAL A 48 18.62 5.32 -6.18
C VAL A 48 18.98 5.34 -4.69
N LEU A 49 19.20 4.18 -4.07
CA LEU A 49 19.63 4.07 -2.67
C LEU A 49 20.95 4.80 -2.42
N LEU A 50 21.88 4.75 -3.36
CA LEU A 50 23.15 5.47 -3.25
C LEU A 50 23.01 7.01 -3.34
N GLN A 51 21.90 7.53 -3.90
CA GLN A 51 21.63 8.97 -4.01
C GLN A 51 20.95 9.55 -2.77
N TYR A 52 20.30 8.73 -1.93
CA TYR A 52 19.72 9.22 -0.69
C TYR A 52 20.79 9.73 0.27
N ASP A 53 20.49 10.85 0.93
CA ASP A 53 21.38 11.45 1.94
C ASP A 53 21.17 10.73 3.29
N GLU A 54 22.03 9.77 3.58
CA GLU A 54 22.02 8.99 4.82
C GLU A 54 22.11 9.86 6.08
N LYS A 55 22.73 11.05 5.97
CA LYS A 55 22.87 11.97 7.10
C LYS A 55 21.54 12.59 7.50
N ARG A 56 20.73 12.95 6.50
CA ARG A 56 19.36 13.43 6.74
C ARG A 56 18.46 12.34 7.29
N LEU A 57 18.67 11.09 6.84
CA LEU A 57 17.88 9.94 7.30
C LEU A 57 18.17 9.55 8.76
N VAL A 58 19.40 9.77 9.23
CA VAL A 58 19.82 9.49 10.61
C VAL A 58 19.60 10.69 11.54
N GLN A 59 19.47 11.90 10.99
CA GLN A 59 19.31 13.14 11.76
C GLN A 59 18.22 13.09 12.84
N PRO A 60 17.00 12.51 12.62
CA PRO A 60 15.98 12.47 13.66
C PRO A 60 16.41 11.69 14.90
N PHE A 61 17.15 10.62 14.71
CA PHE A 61 17.69 9.79 15.81
C PHE A 61 18.72 10.56 16.63
N GLU A 62 19.63 11.27 15.96
CA GLU A 62 20.68 12.10 16.59
C GLU A 62 20.06 13.25 17.39
N LYS A 63 19.08 13.93 16.79
CA LYS A 63 18.35 15.04 17.41
C LYS A 63 17.69 14.60 18.71
N GLU A 64 16.93 13.50 18.70
CA GLU A 64 16.22 13.01 19.88
C GLU A 64 17.18 12.57 20.99
N ALA A 65 18.34 12.02 20.66
CA ALA A 65 19.39 11.67 21.61
C ALA A 65 20.23 12.88 22.07
N GLY A 66 20.01 14.07 21.54
CA GLY A 66 20.79 15.27 21.86
C GLY A 66 22.23 15.24 21.33
N LEU A 67 22.48 14.44 20.29
CA LEU A 67 23.76 14.39 19.59
C LEU A 67 23.87 15.50 18.54
N PRO A 68 25.08 15.86 18.11
CA PRO A 68 25.26 16.72 16.94
C PRO A 68 24.63 16.08 15.69
N GLU A 69 23.73 16.82 15.08
CA GLU A 69 22.99 16.38 13.90
C GLU A 69 23.90 16.35 12.65
N SER A 70 23.90 15.22 11.93
CA SER A 70 24.74 15.01 10.76
C SER A 70 24.19 15.68 9.48
N GLY A 71 22.88 15.84 9.39
CA GLY A 71 22.16 16.36 8.21
C GLY A 71 21.06 17.33 8.58
N GLU A 72 20.48 17.99 7.56
CA GLU A 72 19.31 18.85 7.69
C GLU A 72 18.03 17.99 7.80
N PRO A 73 17.02 18.37 8.59
CA PRO A 73 15.78 17.62 8.71
C PRO A 73 15.01 17.58 7.39
N PHE A 74 14.22 16.52 7.22
CA PHE A 74 13.14 16.49 6.23
C PHE A 74 11.94 17.30 6.73
N VAL A 75 10.99 17.57 5.83
CA VAL A 75 9.76 18.31 6.13
C VAL A 75 8.52 17.42 5.98
N ASN A 76 7.36 17.91 6.33
CA ASN A 76 6.05 17.30 6.18
C ASN A 76 5.93 15.90 6.80
N TRP A 77 6.07 14.82 6.05
CA TRP A 77 5.96 13.45 6.59
C TRP A 77 6.98 13.15 7.70
N CYS A 78 8.11 13.81 7.70
CA CYS A 78 9.14 13.77 8.74
C CYS A 78 9.27 15.14 9.42
N GLY A 79 8.19 15.90 9.54
CA GLY A 79 8.17 17.31 9.92
C GLY A 79 7.87 17.60 11.38
N GLY A 80 8.10 16.68 12.30
CA GLY A 80 8.02 16.93 13.75
C GLY A 80 6.71 16.52 14.41
N VAL A 81 6.47 17.06 15.60
CA VAL A 81 5.41 16.63 16.53
C VAL A 81 4.01 16.74 15.92
N GLY A 82 3.26 15.66 16.04
CA GLY A 82 1.84 15.58 15.67
C GLY A 82 1.55 15.37 14.19
N SER A 83 2.56 15.52 13.33
CA SER A 83 2.40 15.37 11.88
C SER A 83 3.50 14.58 11.22
N GLY A 84 4.60 14.27 11.92
CA GLY A 84 5.79 13.64 11.36
C GLY A 84 5.93 12.18 11.72
N LEU A 85 6.59 11.48 10.81
CA LEU A 85 7.09 10.11 10.97
C LEU A 85 8.63 10.13 11.01
N ASP A 86 9.19 11.11 11.72
CA ASP A 86 10.64 11.32 11.80
C ASP A 86 11.35 10.04 12.20
N GLY A 87 12.30 9.58 11.39
CA GLY A 87 13.08 8.36 11.61
C GLY A 87 12.55 7.10 10.89
N HIS A 88 11.27 7.02 10.47
CA HIS A 88 10.74 5.78 9.87
C HIS A 88 11.48 5.38 8.58
N ILE A 89 11.77 6.33 7.67
CA ILE A 89 12.54 6.04 6.45
C ILE A 89 13.98 5.62 6.77
N GLY A 90 14.57 6.14 7.85
CA GLY A 90 15.88 5.69 8.30
C GLY A 90 15.91 4.19 8.59
N GLY A 91 14.87 3.66 9.25
CA GLY A 91 14.71 2.23 9.46
C GLY A 91 14.55 1.42 8.18
N HIS A 92 13.65 1.85 7.28
CA HIS A 92 13.47 1.25 5.95
C HIS A 92 14.77 1.26 5.13
N TYR A 93 15.52 2.35 5.19
CA TYR A 93 16.78 2.49 4.49
C TYR A 93 17.84 1.48 4.93
N LEU A 94 17.91 1.15 6.23
CA LEU A 94 18.78 0.08 6.72
C LEU A 94 18.40 -1.27 6.09
N SER A 95 17.10 -1.63 6.11
CA SER A 95 16.60 -2.85 5.48
C SER A 95 16.93 -2.89 3.99
N ALA A 96 16.64 -1.80 3.27
CA ALA A 96 16.88 -1.70 1.83
C ALA A 96 18.35 -1.82 1.47
N LEU A 97 19.25 -1.10 2.20
CA LEU A 97 20.70 -1.21 2.00
C LEU A 97 21.21 -2.63 2.25
N ALA A 98 20.70 -3.30 3.29
CA ALA A 98 21.11 -4.65 3.63
C ALA A 98 20.68 -5.67 2.57
N MET A 99 19.42 -5.60 2.12
CA MET A 99 18.89 -6.47 1.04
C MET A 99 19.59 -6.22 -0.29
N SER A 100 19.76 -4.96 -0.69
CA SER A 100 20.47 -4.57 -1.91
C SER A 100 21.95 -4.97 -1.84
N TYR A 101 22.61 -4.84 -0.69
CA TYR A 101 23.97 -5.33 -0.49
C TYR A 101 24.05 -6.84 -0.74
N ALA A 102 23.14 -7.62 -0.20
CA ALA A 102 23.16 -9.08 -0.37
C ALA A 102 22.90 -9.48 -1.82
N SER A 103 21.93 -8.86 -2.51
CA SER A 103 21.53 -9.22 -3.87
C SER A 103 22.42 -8.63 -4.98
N CYS A 104 23.15 -7.53 -4.70
CA CYS A 104 23.95 -6.81 -5.68
C CYS A 104 25.17 -7.60 -6.14
N GLN A 105 25.32 -7.79 -7.45
CA GLN A 105 26.45 -8.48 -8.07
C GLN A 105 27.61 -7.54 -8.49
N ASP A 106 27.31 -6.25 -8.68
CA ASP A 106 28.37 -5.27 -8.97
C ASP A 106 29.17 -4.97 -7.70
N LYS A 107 30.42 -5.38 -7.69
CA LYS A 107 31.31 -5.26 -6.52
C LYS A 107 31.51 -3.81 -6.06
N THR A 108 31.46 -2.84 -6.99
CA THR A 108 31.65 -1.42 -6.67
C THR A 108 30.41 -0.87 -6.00
N VAL A 109 29.24 -1.14 -6.57
CA VAL A 109 27.94 -0.74 -6.04
C VAL A 109 27.71 -1.42 -4.67
N LYS A 110 27.94 -2.73 -4.60
CA LYS A 110 27.87 -3.51 -3.33
C LYS A 110 28.73 -2.89 -2.23
N ALA A 111 29.96 -2.51 -2.52
CA ALA A 111 30.85 -1.87 -1.55
C ALA A 111 30.29 -0.51 -1.08
N GLN A 112 29.75 0.30 -1.99
CA GLN A 112 29.18 1.61 -1.65
C GLN A 112 27.91 1.47 -0.79
N LEU A 113 27.03 0.50 -1.10
CA LEU A 113 25.87 0.18 -0.26
C LEU A 113 26.28 -0.23 1.15
N GLY A 114 27.31 -1.10 1.26
CA GLY A 114 27.87 -1.52 2.53
C GLY A 114 28.50 -0.39 3.33
N GLU A 115 29.21 0.56 2.68
CA GLU A 115 29.78 1.74 3.33
C GLU A 115 28.69 2.64 3.93
N LYS A 116 27.62 2.91 3.21
CA LYS A 116 26.47 3.68 3.72
C LYS A 116 25.80 2.98 4.90
N LEU A 117 25.54 1.68 4.78
CA LEU A 117 24.94 0.89 5.86
C LEU A 117 25.82 0.90 7.12
N ALA A 118 27.12 0.65 6.97
CA ALA A 118 28.06 0.67 8.08
C ALA A 118 28.12 2.05 8.77
N TRP A 119 28.06 3.14 7.99
CA TRP A 119 27.99 4.49 8.54
C TRP A 119 26.71 4.72 9.36
N CYS A 120 25.55 4.33 8.82
CA CYS A 120 24.27 4.45 9.54
C CYS A 120 24.29 3.65 10.84
N LEU A 121 24.73 2.40 10.82
CA LEU A 121 24.78 1.53 11.98
C LEU A 121 25.68 2.12 13.07
N LYS A 122 26.86 2.66 12.69
CA LYS A 122 27.75 3.32 13.63
C LYS A 122 27.08 4.51 14.32
N ARG A 123 26.34 5.35 13.56
CA ARG A 123 25.64 6.50 14.15
C ARG A 123 24.51 6.07 15.08
N LEU A 124 23.73 5.05 14.68
CA LEU A 124 22.67 4.51 15.53
C LEU A 124 23.21 3.85 16.79
N LYS A 125 24.39 3.24 16.74
CA LYS A 125 25.08 2.73 17.94
C LYS A 125 25.43 3.88 18.90
N GLU A 126 25.94 4.99 18.39
CA GLU A 126 26.22 6.19 19.20
C GLU A 126 24.93 6.76 19.83
N VAL A 127 23.80 6.72 19.10
CA VAL A 127 22.48 7.09 19.63
C VAL A 127 22.07 6.19 20.77
N GLN A 128 22.13 4.85 20.61
CA GLN A 128 21.78 3.91 21.68
C GLN A 128 22.69 4.06 22.90
N ASP A 129 24.01 4.21 22.69
CA ASP A 129 24.97 4.41 23.76
C ASP A 129 24.76 5.73 24.53
N THR A 130 24.14 6.70 23.92
CA THR A 130 23.77 7.97 24.53
C THR A 130 22.56 7.79 25.41
N TRP A 131 21.49 7.15 24.89
CA TRP A 131 20.31 6.82 25.67
C TRP A 131 20.61 5.90 26.87
N ASP A 132 21.56 5.00 26.74
CA ASP A 132 22.03 4.14 27.86
C ASP A 132 22.63 4.90 29.05
N LYS A 133 23.06 6.13 28.86
CA LYS A 133 23.61 7.01 29.88
C LYS A 133 22.59 8.01 30.40
N ASP A 134 21.37 7.93 29.93
CA ASP A 134 20.30 8.80 30.35
C ASP A 134 19.94 8.56 31.83
N ASP A 135 19.54 9.61 32.50
CA ASP A 135 19.12 9.53 33.91
C ASP A 135 17.79 8.77 34.08
N ASP A 136 16.97 8.72 33.03
CA ASP A 136 15.73 7.96 33.01
C ASP A 136 15.92 6.57 32.40
N ALA A 137 15.86 5.54 33.27
CA ALA A 137 16.03 4.16 32.85
C ALA A 137 15.04 3.66 31.79
N VAL A 138 13.89 4.31 31.64
CA VAL A 138 12.91 4.01 30.56
C VAL A 138 13.53 4.18 29.18
N MET A 139 14.52 5.04 29.03
CA MET A 139 15.18 5.30 27.75
C MET A 139 16.37 4.37 27.44
N HIS A 140 16.82 3.55 28.40
CA HIS A 140 17.98 2.67 28.18
C HIS A 140 17.67 1.61 27.12
N GLY A 141 18.49 1.53 26.09
CA GLY A 141 18.33 0.63 24.94
C GLY A 141 17.55 1.20 23.78
N TYR A 142 16.93 2.37 23.90
CA TYR A 142 16.13 3.00 22.87
C TYR A 142 16.96 3.43 21.65
N ILE A 143 16.40 3.24 20.47
CA ILE A 143 16.85 3.84 19.21
C ILE A 143 15.59 4.23 18.44
N GLY A 144 15.37 5.50 18.23
CA GLY A 144 14.25 5.97 17.41
C GLY A 144 14.33 7.46 17.15
N GLY A 145 13.64 7.91 16.11
CA GLY A 145 13.53 9.31 15.73
C GLY A 145 12.15 9.92 16.02
N VAL A 146 11.33 9.27 16.85
CA VAL A 146 10.01 9.78 17.22
C VAL A 146 10.15 11.14 17.91
N PRO A 147 9.54 12.21 17.39
CA PRO A 147 9.64 13.53 18.00
C PRO A 147 9.19 13.55 19.46
N GLU A 148 9.93 14.25 20.31
CA GLU A 148 9.73 14.26 21.77
C GLU A 148 9.82 12.86 22.43
N SER A 149 10.68 11.99 21.91
CA SER A 149 10.85 10.58 22.31
C SER A 149 10.83 10.39 23.82
N ARG A 150 11.59 11.20 24.58
CA ARG A 150 11.65 11.09 26.05
C ARG A 150 10.27 11.24 26.67
N GLU A 151 9.53 12.29 26.33
CA GLU A 151 8.22 12.56 26.92
C GLU A 151 7.19 11.51 26.49
N VAL A 152 7.22 11.12 25.21
CA VAL A 152 6.34 10.07 24.67
C VAL A 152 6.50 8.77 25.45
N TRP A 153 7.73 8.28 25.59
CA TRP A 153 7.96 6.95 26.13
C TRP A 153 7.94 6.90 27.66
N THR A 154 8.40 7.95 28.35
CA THR A 154 8.33 7.97 29.82
C THR A 154 6.89 8.09 30.32
N THR A 155 6.03 8.90 29.66
CA THR A 155 4.61 8.99 30.01
C THR A 155 3.87 7.71 29.62
N PHE A 156 4.20 7.11 28.47
CA PHE A 156 3.62 5.85 28.02
C PHE A 156 3.85 4.72 29.04
N ALA A 157 5.10 4.55 29.52
CA ALA A 157 5.44 3.55 30.52
C ALA A 157 4.71 3.70 31.85
N GLN A 158 4.24 4.93 32.14
CA GLN A 158 3.43 5.24 33.32
C GLN A 158 1.91 5.06 33.09
N GLY A 159 1.50 4.68 31.88
CA GLY A 159 0.09 4.51 31.49
C GLY A 159 -0.62 5.84 31.13
N ASP A 160 0.13 6.92 30.91
CA ASP A 160 -0.38 8.14 30.31
C ASP A 160 -0.07 8.13 28.80
N PHE A 161 -1.12 7.96 28.01
CA PHE A 161 -1.02 7.84 26.55
C PHE A 161 -1.25 9.17 25.81
N THR A 162 -1.30 10.28 26.50
CA THR A 162 -1.59 11.60 25.89
C THR A 162 -0.58 11.95 24.82
N MET A 163 0.72 11.80 25.10
CA MET A 163 1.79 12.07 24.13
C MET A 163 1.85 11.02 23.04
N TYR A 164 1.59 9.74 23.35
CA TYR A 164 1.49 8.67 22.37
C TYR A 164 0.46 8.98 21.26
N TRP A 165 -0.76 9.38 21.65
CA TRP A 165 -1.80 9.74 20.69
C TRP A 165 -1.53 11.05 19.94
N LYS A 166 -0.80 11.96 20.54
CA LYS A 166 -0.36 13.19 19.90
C LYS A 166 0.73 12.95 18.85
N SER A 167 1.52 11.89 19.00
CA SER A 167 2.66 11.57 18.14
C SER A 167 2.28 10.74 16.89
N TRP A 168 1.00 10.70 16.52
CA TRP A 168 0.45 9.97 15.40
C TRP A 168 0.60 8.45 15.57
N VAL A 169 1.64 7.81 14.96
CA VAL A 169 1.84 6.37 14.95
C VAL A 169 3.26 5.98 15.43
N PRO A 170 3.62 6.27 16.69
CA PRO A 170 5.00 6.14 17.15
C PRO A 170 5.51 4.68 17.15
N PHE A 171 4.66 3.68 17.39
CA PHE A 171 5.06 2.28 17.28
C PHE A 171 5.34 1.87 15.83
N TYR A 172 4.57 2.35 14.86
CA TYR A 172 4.87 2.15 13.45
C TYR A 172 6.24 2.72 13.10
N ASN A 173 6.53 3.94 13.57
CA ASN A 173 7.80 4.62 13.32
C ASN A 173 8.98 3.78 13.82
N ILE A 174 9.01 3.41 15.09
CA ILE A 174 10.14 2.64 15.65
C ILE A 174 10.21 1.20 15.12
N HIS A 175 9.09 0.60 14.69
CA HIS A 175 9.10 -0.73 14.06
C HIS A 175 10.09 -0.80 12.91
N LYS A 176 10.22 0.28 12.12
CA LYS A 176 11.15 0.33 10.99
C LYS A 176 12.61 0.25 11.44
N THR A 177 12.93 0.81 12.62
CA THR A 177 14.25 0.67 13.22
C THR A 177 14.52 -0.76 13.68
N TYR A 178 13.55 -1.42 14.32
CA TYR A 178 13.65 -2.85 14.65
C TYR A 178 13.93 -3.70 13.41
N ALA A 179 13.14 -3.54 12.37
CA ALA A 179 13.29 -4.27 11.11
C ALA A 179 14.66 -3.99 10.48
N GLY A 180 15.07 -2.72 10.39
CA GLY A 180 16.34 -2.32 9.80
C GLY A 180 17.56 -2.90 10.51
N LEU A 181 17.54 -2.94 11.84
CA LEU A 181 18.63 -3.55 12.62
C LEU A 181 18.67 -5.08 12.46
N ARG A 182 17.48 -5.75 12.49
CA ARG A 182 17.38 -7.18 12.22
C ARG A 182 17.91 -7.52 10.84
N ASP A 183 17.53 -6.75 9.81
CA ASP A 183 17.91 -6.98 8.41
C ASP A 183 19.41 -6.68 8.18
N ALA A 184 19.96 -5.68 8.85
CA ALA A 184 21.40 -5.41 8.82
C ALA A 184 22.22 -6.58 9.41
N TRP A 185 21.70 -7.29 10.41
CA TRP A 185 22.31 -8.54 10.86
C TRP A 185 22.09 -9.65 9.83
N LEU A 186 20.85 -9.85 9.37
CA LEU A 186 20.44 -10.98 8.54
C LEU A 186 21.12 -10.98 7.16
N TYR A 187 21.13 -9.83 6.47
CA TYR A 187 21.58 -9.72 5.08
C TYR A 187 23.01 -9.14 4.93
N TYR A 188 23.46 -8.36 5.91
CA TYR A 188 24.80 -7.76 5.86
C TYR A 188 25.79 -8.43 6.83
N GLY A 189 25.30 -9.28 7.74
CA GLY A 189 26.12 -10.02 8.68
C GLY A 189 26.68 -9.17 9.83
N ASN A 190 26.02 -8.07 10.21
CA ASN A 190 26.53 -7.19 11.25
C ASN A 190 26.06 -7.63 12.65
N GLU A 191 26.95 -8.23 13.44
CA GLU A 191 26.64 -8.69 14.80
C GLU A 191 26.31 -7.54 15.77
N GLU A 192 26.90 -6.36 15.60
CA GLU A 192 26.57 -5.19 16.43
C GLU A 192 25.11 -4.74 16.18
N ALA A 193 24.61 -4.85 14.94
CA ALA A 193 23.22 -4.60 14.63
C ALA A 193 22.27 -5.59 15.34
N ARG A 194 22.67 -6.88 15.43
CA ARG A 194 21.93 -7.87 16.21
C ARG A 194 21.88 -7.52 17.70
N GLU A 195 23.00 -7.11 18.27
CA GLU A 195 23.06 -6.69 19.67
C GLU A 195 22.18 -5.45 19.91
N MET A 196 22.24 -4.45 19.02
CA MET A 196 21.38 -3.27 19.08
C MET A 196 19.89 -3.63 18.97
N PHE A 197 19.55 -4.54 18.06
CA PHE A 197 18.19 -5.05 17.88
C PHE A 197 17.63 -5.71 19.15
N LEU A 198 18.39 -6.66 19.72
CA LEU A 198 17.96 -7.37 20.93
C LEU A 198 17.83 -6.42 22.13
N LYS A 199 18.72 -5.45 22.24
CA LYS A 199 18.65 -4.43 23.28
C LYS A 199 17.45 -3.50 23.11
N LEU A 200 17.11 -3.15 21.87
CA LEU A 200 15.88 -2.40 21.55
C LEU A 200 14.64 -3.26 21.87
N CYS A 201 14.69 -4.57 21.66
CA CYS A 201 13.62 -5.49 22.09
C CYS A 201 13.47 -5.50 23.62
N ASP A 202 14.56 -5.53 24.36
CA ASP A 202 14.52 -5.46 25.82
C ASP A 202 13.94 -4.12 26.32
N TRP A 203 14.29 -3.01 25.65
CA TRP A 203 13.69 -1.71 25.91
C TRP A 203 12.16 -1.75 25.76
N GLY A 204 11.64 -2.27 24.63
CA GLY A 204 10.21 -2.33 24.39
C GLY A 204 9.46 -3.29 25.30
N ILE A 205 10.11 -4.34 25.85
CA ILE A 205 9.54 -5.16 26.91
C ILE A 205 9.41 -4.34 28.20
N GLY A 206 10.46 -3.61 28.60
CA GLY A 206 10.44 -2.74 29.76
C GLY A 206 9.39 -1.63 29.65
N LEU A 207 9.20 -1.08 28.44
CA LEU A 207 8.20 -0.05 28.16
C LEU A 207 6.77 -0.49 28.51
N ILE A 208 6.42 -1.75 28.29
CA ILE A 208 5.08 -2.29 28.50
C ILE A 208 4.95 -3.10 29.80
N GLU A 209 5.99 -3.23 30.60
CA GLU A 209 6.03 -4.09 31.78
C GLU A 209 4.93 -3.78 32.78
N ASN A 210 4.70 -2.50 33.04
CA ASN A 210 3.72 -2.03 34.04
C ASN A 210 2.32 -1.78 33.46
N LEU A 211 2.11 -1.96 32.16
CA LEU A 211 0.82 -1.78 31.52
C LEU A 211 -0.06 -3.04 31.66
N THR A 212 -1.32 -2.81 31.94
CA THR A 212 -2.32 -3.90 31.79
C THR A 212 -2.48 -4.27 30.32
N ASP A 213 -2.94 -5.50 30.05
CA ASP A 213 -3.25 -5.94 28.69
C ASP A 213 -4.29 -5.02 28.03
N ASP A 214 -5.33 -4.58 28.74
CA ASP A 214 -6.35 -3.70 28.19
C ASP A 214 -5.77 -2.32 27.77
N GLN A 215 -4.85 -1.78 28.55
CA GLN A 215 -4.16 -0.54 28.22
C GLN A 215 -3.34 -0.69 26.95
N LEU A 216 -2.54 -1.76 26.84
CA LEU A 216 -1.75 -2.03 25.66
C LEU A 216 -2.64 -2.30 24.45
N GLN A 217 -3.67 -3.15 24.56
CA GLN A 217 -4.60 -3.45 23.48
C GLN A 217 -5.33 -2.21 22.96
N GLY A 218 -5.63 -1.25 23.83
CA GLY A 218 -6.18 0.05 23.45
C GLY A 218 -5.23 0.83 22.51
N CYS A 219 -3.93 0.76 22.77
CA CYS A 219 -2.91 1.39 21.92
C CYS A 219 -2.68 0.64 20.60
N LEU A 220 -2.81 -0.70 20.59
CA LEU A 220 -2.58 -1.52 19.40
C LEU A 220 -3.68 -1.38 18.33
N GLY A 221 -4.77 -0.69 18.61
CA GLY A 221 -5.73 -0.23 17.61
C GLY A 221 -5.09 0.72 16.59
N ASN A 222 -4.12 1.51 17.05
CA ASN A 222 -3.29 2.36 16.19
C ASN A 222 -2.34 1.52 15.32
N GLU A 223 -1.75 2.12 14.30
CA GLU A 223 -0.75 1.48 13.47
C GLU A 223 0.53 1.23 14.29
N HIS A 224 0.99 -0.02 14.31
CA HIS A 224 2.17 -0.41 15.05
C HIS A 224 3.14 -1.29 14.23
N GLY A 225 2.95 -1.34 12.92
CA GLY A 225 3.76 -2.18 12.04
C GLY A 225 3.72 -3.65 12.44
N GLY A 226 4.83 -4.34 12.25
CA GLY A 226 5.05 -5.74 12.63
C GLY A 226 5.79 -5.88 13.97
N MET A 227 5.44 -5.11 15.01
CA MET A 227 6.11 -5.22 16.32
C MET A 227 6.11 -6.67 16.83
N ASN A 228 5.00 -7.37 16.71
CA ASN A 228 4.88 -8.78 17.09
C ASN A 228 5.76 -9.73 16.24
N GLU A 229 6.00 -9.43 14.96
CA GLU A 229 6.97 -10.15 14.11
C GLU A 229 8.38 -10.00 14.67
N MET A 230 8.79 -8.78 15.02
CA MET A 230 10.15 -8.51 15.53
C MET A 230 10.44 -9.24 16.82
N TYR A 231 9.51 -9.32 17.74
CA TYR A 231 9.65 -10.08 18.96
C TYR A 231 9.66 -11.60 18.73
N ALA A 232 8.88 -12.09 17.78
CA ALA A 232 8.94 -13.51 17.40
C ALA A 232 10.30 -13.88 16.78
N ASP A 233 10.90 -12.97 15.99
CA ASP A 233 12.27 -13.13 15.48
C ASP A 233 13.32 -13.09 16.61
N ALA A 234 13.18 -12.18 17.57
CA ALA A 234 14.06 -12.13 18.74
C ALA A 234 14.01 -13.44 19.56
N TYR A 235 12.81 -14.04 19.72
CA TYR A 235 12.65 -15.36 20.31
C TYR A 235 13.37 -16.44 19.49
N TYR A 236 13.18 -16.45 18.18
CA TYR A 236 13.84 -17.43 17.31
C TYR A 236 15.38 -17.35 17.39
N ILE A 237 15.92 -16.13 17.44
CA ILE A 237 17.36 -15.87 17.55
C ILE A 237 17.95 -16.33 18.88
N THR A 238 17.22 -16.14 19.99
CA THR A 238 17.78 -16.28 21.34
C THR A 238 17.26 -17.50 22.10
N GLY A 239 16.05 -17.96 21.79
CA GLY A 239 15.31 -18.95 22.57
C GLY A 239 14.80 -18.44 23.92
N GLU A 240 14.84 -17.13 24.19
CA GLU A 240 14.39 -16.53 25.44
C GLU A 240 12.89 -16.26 25.42
N GLU A 241 12.12 -16.95 26.28
CA GLU A 241 10.65 -16.88 26.34
C GLU A 241 10.09 -15.45 26.50
N LYS A 242 10.84 -14.53 27.15
CA LYS A 242 10.41 -13.14 27.30
C LYS A 242 10.05 -12.46 25.98
N TYR A 243 10.74 -12.82 24.90
CA TYR A 243 10.47 -12.26 23.56
C TYR A 243 9.20 -12.86 22.95
N LEU A 244 8.94 -14.15 23.17
CA LEU A 244 7.71 -14.76 22.72
C LEU A 244 6.48 -14.20 23.46
N ASP A 245 6.59 -14.04 24.79
CA ASP A 245 5.57 -13.38 25.60
C ASP A 245 5.30 -11.95 25.09
N ALA A 246 6.34 -11.21 24.75
CA ALA A 246 6.23 -9.87 24.18
C ALA A 246 5.54 -9.91 22.80
N ALA A 247 5.89 -10.86 21.92
CA ALA A 247 5.23 -11.03 20.62
C ALA A 247 3.73 -11.25 20.77
N GLU A 248 3.32 -12.08 21.74
CA GLU A 248 1.89 -12.32 22.03
C GLU A 248 1.20 -11.08 22.64
N ARG A 249 1.86 -10.33 23.50
CA ARG A 249 1.33 -9.08 24.08
C ARG A 249 1.18 -7.97 23.05
N TYR A 250 2.14 -7.82 22.09
CA TYR A 250 2.05 -6.88 20.98
C TYR A 250 1.11 -7.35 19.85
N SER A 251 0.51 -8.54 19.95
CA SER A 251 -0.50 -8.99 19.00
C SER A 251 -1.84 -8.33 19.29
N HIS A 252 -2.43 -7.66 18.30
CA HIS A 252 -3.74 -6.99 18.43
C HIS A 252 -4.86 -8.02 18.48
N LYS A 253 -5.40 -8.30 19.66
CA LYS A 253 -6.38 -9.37 19.93
C LYS A 253 -7.68 -9.21 19.15
N TRP A 254 -8.16 -7.97 18.97
CA TRP A 254 -9.35 -7.71 18.18
C TRP A 254 -9.23 -8.28 16.75
N LEU A 255 -8.11 -8.04 16.08
CA LEU A 255 -7.85 -8.57 14.74
C LEU A 255 -7.63 -10.08 14.77
N LEU A 256 -6.81 -10.56 15.71
CA LEU A 256 -6.51 -11.99 15.87
C LEU A 256 -7.79 -12.81 16.05
N ASP A 257 -8.64 -12.41 16.99
CA ASP A 257 -9.89 -13.11 17.33
C ASP A 257 -10.90 -13.05 16.18
N GLY A 258 -11.03 -11.89 15.52
CA GLY A 258 -11.89 -11.71 14.35
C GLY A 258 -11.50 -12.63 13.20
N MET A 259 -10.22 -12.66 12.88
CA MET A 259 -9.69 -13.50 11.79
C MET A 259 -9.71 -14.99 12.14
N ALA A 260 -9.35 -15.38 13.37
CA ALA A 260 -9.44 -16.75 13.84
C ALA A 260 -10.89 -17.29 13.85
N ALA A 261 -11.87 -16.40 14.05
CA ALA A 261 -13.29 -16.71 13.98
C ALA A 261 -13.88 -16.64 12.56
N HIS A 262 -13.06 -16.39 11.53
CA HIS A 262 -13.45 -16.26 10.12
C HIS A 262 -14.49 -15.16 9.86
N LYS A 263 -14.37 -14.02 10.54
CA LYS A 263 -15.25 -12.87 10.39
C LYS A 263 -14.65 -11.87 9.41
N SER A 264 -15.02 -11.96 8.13
CA SER A 264 -14.55 -11.08 7.06
C SER A 264 -14.86 -9.59 7.35
N GLU A 265 -16.01 -9.30 7.95
CA GLU A 265 -16.44 -7.95 8.30
C GLU A 265 -15.56 -7.25 9.35
N THR A 266 -14.69 -7.98 10.05
CA THR A 266 -13.73 -7.41 11.00
C THR A 266 -12.83 -6.37 10.33
N ILE A 267 -12.48 -6.59 9.08
CA ILE A 267 -11.59 -5.69 8.34
C ILE A 267 -12.31 -4.79 7.34
N ASP A 268 -13.64 -4.71 7.35
CA ASP A 268 -14.38 -3.76 6.54
C ASP A 268 -14.18 -2.32 7.04
N ASN A 269 -13.83 -1.42 6.13
CA ASN A 269 -13.62 0.00 6.43
C ASN A 269 -12.58 0.27 7.54
N VAL A 270 -11.50 -0.53 7.57
CA VAL A 270 -10.35 -0.27 8.42
C VAL A 270 -9.11 -0.03 7.56
N HIS A 271 -8.16 0.72 8.09
CA HIS A 271 -6.90 1.01 7.42
C HIS A 271 -6.14 -0.29 7.12
N ALA A 272 -5.92 -0.57 5.84
CA ALA A 272 -5.43 -1.86 5.36
C ALA A 272 -4.00 -2.15 5.81
N ASN A 273 -3.09 -1.23 5.54
CA ASN A 273 -1.68 -1.39 5.87
C ASN A 273 -1.42 -1.41 7.39
N THR A 274 -2.34 -0.90 8.21
CA THR A 274 -2.33 -1.11 9.67
C THR A 274 -2.53 -2.57 10.04
N GLN A 275 -3.29 -3.35 9.27
CA GLN A 275 -3.64 -4.73 9.64
C GLN A 275 -2.66 -5.77 9.07
N VAL A 276 -2.21 -5.62 7.83
CA VAL A 276 -1.37 -6.64 7.18
C VAL A 276 -0.09 -6.96 7.97
N PRO A 277 0.72 -5.99 8.45
CA PRO A 277 1.92 -6.29 9.22
C PRO A 277 1.65 -7.02 10.54
N LYS A 278 0.49 -6.74 11.19
CA LYS A 278 0.07 -7.47 12.40
C LYS A 278 -0.10 -8.97 12.12
N VAL A 279 -0.65 -9.28 10.92
CA VAL A 279 -0.89 -10.65 10.49
C VAL A 279 0.39 -11.35 10.03
N VAL A 280 1.36 -10.62 9.46
CA VAL A 280 2.72 -11.13 9.25
C VAL A 280 3.29 -11.62 10.58
N GLY A 281 3.15 -10.84 11.65
CA GLY A 281 3.53 -11.24 13.00
C GLY A 281 2.72 -12.43 13.54
N PHE A 282 1.43 -12.57 13.21
CA PHE A 282 0.65 -13.76 13.59
C PHE A 282 1.25 -15.01 12.95
N GLU A 283 1.54 -14.98 11.65
CA GLU A 283 2.17 -16.11 10.98
C GLU A 283 3.54 -16.42 11.58
N ARG A 284 4.35 -15.39 11.87
CA ARG A 284 5.67 -15.61 12.48
C ARG A 284 5.59 -16.26 13.85
N ILE A 285 4.67 -15.83 14.71
CA ILE A 285 4.40 -16.48 16.01
C ILE A 285 3.98 -17.94 15.80
N SER A 286 3.12 -18.20 14.79
CA SER A 286 2.72 -19.56 14.45
C SER A 286 3.90 -20.44 14.05
N GLN A 287 4.83 -19.93 13.26
CA GLN A 287 6.02 -20.66 12.83
C GLN A 287 6.91 -21.06 14.03
N VAL A 288 7.14 -20.15 14.97
CA VAL A 288 8.06 -20.38 16.10
C VAL A 288 7.40 -21.17 17.26
N LYS A 289 6.09 -21.03 17.47
CA LYS A 289 5.36 -21.65 18.57
C LYS A 289 4.40 -22.77 18.17
N ARG A 290 4.10 -22.92 16.85
CA ARG A 290 3.07 -23.84 16.33
C ARG A 290 1.69 -23.63 16.96
N ASN A 291 1.28 -22.35 17.11
CA ASN A 291 0.00 -22.00 17.70
C ASN A 291 -1.12 -21.99 16.62
N PRO A 292 -2.13 -22.89 16.70
CA PRO A 292 -3.14 -23.00 15.65
C PRO A 292 -4.09 -21.79 15.54
N VAL A 293 -4.24 -20.99 16.59
CA VAL A 293 -5.09 -19.78 16.55
C VAL A 293 -4.45 -18.73 15.65
N TYR A 294 -3.14 -18.48 15.83
CA TYR A 294 -2.37 -17.55 15.02
C TYR A 294 -2.30 -17.99 13.55
N LEU A 295 -2.02 -19.28 13.31
CA LEU A 295 -2.00 -19.84 11.97
C LEU A 295 -3.35 -19.71 11.25
N ASN A 296 -4.45 -20.06 11.94
CA ASN A 296 -5.77 -19.96 11.35
C ASN A 296 -6.15 -18.52 11.04
N ALA A 297 -5.82 -17.59 11.91
CA ALA A 297 -6.04 -16.16 11.69
C ALA A 297 -5.26 -15.65 10.47
N ALA A 298 -3.98 -15.98 10.35
CA ALA A 298 -3.13 -15.56 9.24
C ALA A 298 -3.62 -16.13 7.90
N ARG A 299 -3.94 -17.41 7.85
CA ARG A 299 -4.46 -18.08 6.63
C ARG A 299 -5.82 -17.53 6.21
N TYR A 300 -6.72 -17.28 7.16
CA TYR A 300 -8.03 -16.74 6.84
C TYR A 300 -7.93 -15.30 6.35
N PHE A 301 -7.14 -14.45 7.04
CA PHE A 301 -6.90 -13.08 6.60
C PHE A 301 -6.34 -13.04 5.17
N TRP A 302 -5.27 -13.80 4.91
CA TRP A 302 -4.69 -13.86 3.56
C TRP A 302 -5.72 -14.29 2.53
N THR A 303 -6.51 -15.34 2.83
CA THR A 303 -7.54 -15.83 1.91
C THR A 303 -8.61 -14.77 1.65
N ASP A 304 -9.08 -14.06 2.67
CA ASP A 304 -10.08 -13.01 2.52
C ASP A 304 -9.55 -11.85 1.68
N VAL A 305 -8.32 -11.39 1.96
CA VAL A 305 -7.70 -10.28 1.22
C VAL A 305 -7.35 -10.68 -0.21
N ALA A 306 -6.62 -11.77 -0.40
CA ALA A 306 -6.12 -12.18 -1.71
C ALA A 306 -7.24 -12.59 -2.68
N THR A 307 -8.32 -13.22 -2.18
CA THR A 307 -9.37 -13.78 -3.05
C THR A 307 -10.63 -12.93 -3.13
N ARG A 308 -10.86 -12.02 -2.17
CA ARG A 308 -12.11 -11.26 -2.09
C ARG A 308 -11.94 -9.75 -2.15
N ARG A 309 -10.74 -9.22 -1.88
CA ARG A 309 -10.49 -7.76 -1.81
C ARG A 309 -9.46 -7.28 -2.81
N THR A 310 -8.73 -8.19 -3.45
CA THR A 310 -7.68 -7.86 -4.40
C THR A 310 -8.26 -7.59 -5.78
N ILE A 311 -7.83 -6.50 -6.41
CA ILE A 311 -8.17 -6.13 -7.78
C ILE A 311 -7.10 -6.61 -8.77
N ALA A 312 -7.35 -6.50 -10.06
CA ALA A 312 -6.54 -7.11 -11.13
C ALA A 312 -5.04 -6.77 -11.07
N VAL A 313 -4.66 -5.61 -10.54
CA VAL A 313 -3.25 -5.20 -10.38
C VAL A 313 -2.55 -5.91 -9.21
N GLY A 314 -3.29 -6.51 -8.30
CA GLY A 314 -2.74 -7.19 -7.13
C GLY A 314 -2.87 -6.40 -5.81
N GLY A 315 -3.31 -5.15 -5.86
CA GLY A 315 -3.59 -4.34 -4.67
C GLY A 315 -5.01 -4.53 -4.15
N ASN A 316 -5.28 -4.12 -2.90
CA ASN A 316 -6.49 -4.49 -2.18
C ASN A 316 -7.04 -3.41 -1.22
N SER A 317 -6.55 -2.18 -1.32
CA SER A 317 -7.02 -1.03 -0.55
C SER A 317 -7.49 0.10 -1.47
N ILE A 318 -8.32 1.00 -0.93
CA ILE A 318 -8.69 2.27 -1.55
C ILE A 318 -8.45 3.34 -0.52
N ASN A 319 -7.71 4.39 -0.87
CA ASN A 319 -7.40 5.46 0.09
C ASN A 319 -6.86 4.89 1.41
N GLU A 320 -5.96 3.90 1.33
CA GLU A 320 -5.37 3.15 2.45
C GLU A 320 -6.33 2.18 3.19
N TRP A 321 -7.62 2.11 2.84
CA TRP A 321 -8.63 1.35 3.59
C TRP A 321 -9.09 0.11 2.83
N PHE A 322 -9.40 -0.97 3.55
CA PHE A 322 -10.14 -2.09 2.99
C PHE A 322 -11.59 -1.68 2.76
N PRO A 323 -12.09 -1.67 1.52
CA PRO A 323 -13.50 -1.37 1.28
C PRO A 323 -14.39 -2.52 1.76
N ALA A 324 -15.59 -2.18 2.24
CA ALA A 324 -16.65 -3.17 2.39
C ALA A 324 -17.13 -3.67 1.02
N LYS A 325 -17.75 -4.85 0.97
CA LYS A 325 -18.10 -5.52 -0.30
C LYS A 325 -18.98 -4.69 -1.22
N ASP A 326 -19.86 -3.88 -0.67
CA ASP A 326 -20.77 -3.02 -1.42
C ASP A 326 -20.13 -1.71 -1.88
N GLN A 327 -18.86 -1.50 -1.58
CA GLN A 327 -18.10 -0.29 -1.90
C GLN A 327 -17.02 -0.51 -2.98
N TYR A 328 -16.98 -1.66 -3.63
CA TYR A 328 -15.93 -1.95 -4.63
C TYR A 328 -16.01 -1.06 -5.88
N GLY A 329 -17.15 -0.44 -6.16
CA GLY A 329 -17.24 0.62 -7.18
C GLY A 329 -16.29 1.80 -6.90
N ASN A 330 -15.88 1.99 -5.65
CA ASN A 330 -14.95 3.04 -5.26
C ASN A 330 -13.54 2.86 -5.87
N PHE A 331 -13.13 1.64 -6.22
CA PHE A 331 -11.90 1.43 -6.98
C PHE A 331 -11.90 2.19 -8.32
N ILE A 332 -13.08 2.30 -8.95
CA ILE A 332 -13.24 2.98 -10.23
C ILE A 332 -13.39 4.49 -10.07
N SER A 333 -14.04 4.94 -9.01
CA SER A 333 -14.32 6.37 -8.81
C SER A 333 -13.21 7.12 -8.09
N SER A 334 -12.39 6.46 -7.26
CA SER A 334 -11.33 7.11 -6.49
C SER A 334 -10.12 7.49 -7.34
N ILE A 335 -9.51 8.62 -7.01
CA ILE A 335 -8.19 9.04 -7.50
C ILE A 335 -7.05 8.49 -6.64
N GLU A 336 -7.36 8.05 -5.43
CA GLU A 336 -6.45 7.39 -4.50
C GLU A 336 -6.70 5.88 -4.61
N GLY A 337 -5.83 5.19 -5.28
CA GLY A 337 -6.00 3.78 -5.61
C GLY A 337 -5.46 2.83 -4.54
N VAL A 338 -4.93 1.71 -5.01
CA VAL A 338 -4.30 0.70 -4.15
C VAL A 338 -2.93 1.17 -3.69
N GLU A 339 -2.63 0.94 -2.40
CA GLU A 339 -1.41 1.36 -1.74
C GLU A 339 -0.27 0.34 -1.92
N THR A 340 0.93 0.82 -2.28
CA THR A 340 2.10 -0.07 -2.51
C THR A 340 2.56 -0.75 -1.23
N CYS A 341 2.63 -0.05 -0.07
CA CYS A 341 3.02 -0.65 1.21
C CYS A 341 2.16 -1.86 1.58
N ASN A 342 0.86 -1.75 1.34
CA ASN A 342 -0.08 -2.81 1.65
C ASN A 342 0.18 -4.07 0.80
N SER A 343 0.48 -3.89 -0.49
CA SER A 343 0.87 -4.99 -1.38
C SER A 343 2.22 -5.60 -0.98
N TYR A 344 3.22 -4.80 -0.63
CA TYR A 344 4.49 -5.26 -0.11
C TYR A 344 4.33 -6.18 1.10
N ASN A 345 3.53 -5.76 2.09
CA ASN A 345 3.28 -6.58 3.27
C ASN A 345 2.45 -7.84 2.96
N MET A 346 1.55 -7.81 1.98
CA MET A 346 0.85 -9.01 1.52
C MET A 346 1.78 -10.00 0.82
N LEU A 347 2.83 -9.53 0.12
CA LEU A 347 3.87 -10.42 -0.43
C LEU A 347 4.67 -11.07 0.69
N LYS A 348 5.09 -10.34 1.72
CA LYS A 348 5.74 -10.91 2.92
C LYS A 348 4.89 -12.00 3.57
N LEU A 349 3.60 -11.74 3.77
CA LEU A 349 2.68 -12.74 4.32
C LEU A 349 2.55 -13.97 3.41
N SER A 350 2.54 -13.76 2.08
CA SER A 350 2.47 -14.87 1.10
C SER A 350 3.72 -15.74 1.14
N GLU A 351 4.91 -15.16 1.24
CA GLU A 351 6.19 -15.88 1.41
C GLU A 351 6.16 -16.77 2.65
N MET A 352 5.74 -16.22 3.79
CA MET A 352 5.72 -16.94 5.06
C MET A 352 4.71 -18.08 5.06
N LEU A 353 3.50 -17.86 4.55
CA LEU A 353 2.47 -18.88 4.41
C LEU A 353 2.85 -19.96 3.39
N PHE A 354 3.57 -19.59 2.35
CA PHE A 354 4.13 -20.54 1.40
C PHE A 354 5.15 -21.46 2.07
N ASN A 355 6.11 -20.91 2.80
CA ASN A 355 7.13 -21.70 3.50
C ASN A 355 6.54 -22.69 4.51
N ASP A 356 5.40 -22.35 5.15
CA ASP A 356 4.70 -23.25 6.07
C ASP A 356 3.88 -24.35 5.35
N THR A 357 3.47 -24.12 4.09
CA THR A 357 2.47 -24.98 3.41
C THR A 357 2.92 -25.58 2.09
N HIS A 358 3.80 -24.92 1.37
CA HIS A 358 4.18 -25.21 -0.03
C HIS A 358 2.98 -25.23 -1.00
N ASP A 359 1.91 -24.46 -0.72
CA ASP A 359 0.72 -24.33 -1.58
C ASP A 359 0.95 -23.23 -2.62
N SER A 360 0.87 -23.58 -3.91
CA SER A 360 1.16 -22.69 -5.05
C SER A 360 0.25 -21.45 -5.11
N LYS A 361 -0.92 -21.48 -4.47
CA LYS A 361 -1.84 -20.31 -4.46
C LYS A 361 -1.18 -19.04 -3.91
N TYR A 362 -0.25 -19.19 -2.94
CA TYR A 362 0.50 -18.06 -2.40
C TYR A 362 1.47 -17.48 -3.43
N MET A 363 2.06 -18.35 -4.25
CA MET A 363 2.95 -17.94 -5.34
C MET A 363 2.19 -17.39 -6.54
N ASP A 364 0.98 -17.85 -6.82
CA ASP A 364 0.11 -17.26 -7.86
C ASP A 364 -0.25 -15.80 -7.53
N PHE A 365 -0.62 -15.53 -6.27
CA PHE A 365 -0.86 -14.17 -5.79
C PHE A 365 0.43 -13.33 -5.83
N TYR A 366 1.54 -13.92 -5.36
CA TYR A 366 2.84 -13.27 -5.34
C TYR A 366 3.28 -12.85 -6.74
N GLU A 367 3.28 -13.77 -7.69
CA GLU A 367 3.66 -13.51 -9.08
C GLU A 367 2.80 -12.40 -9.70
N GLY A 368 1.47 -12.49 -9.56
CA GLY A 368 0.56 -11.48 -10.10
C GLY A 368 0.79 -10.10 -9.51
N THR A 369 0.96 -9.99 -8.20
CA THR A 369 1.19 -8.72 -7.51
C THR A 369 2.59 -8.16 -7.82
N MET A 370 3.61 -9.01 -7.85
CA MET A 370 4.98 -8.64 -8.18
C MET A 370 5.08 -8.05 -9.58
N TYR A 371 4.52 -8.71 -10.62
CA TYR A 371 4.53 -8.21 -12.00
C TYR A 371 3.71 -6.95 -12.19
N ASN A 372 2.53 -6.88 -11.58
CA ASN A 372 1.54 -5.87 -11.96
C ASN A 372 1.53 -4.66 -11.04
N HIS A 373 1.74 -4.82 -9.74
CA HIS A 373 1.75 -3.70 -8.81
C HIS A 373 3.17 -3.27 -8.43
N ILE A 374 3.97 -4.16 -7.85
CA ILE A 374 5.30 -3.79 -7.33
C ILE A 374 6.21 -3.28 -8.44
N LEU A 375 6.34 -4.03 -9.54
CA LEU A 375 7.18 -3.63 -10.66
C LEU A 375 6.71 -2.31 -11.30
N SER A 376 5.38 -2.07 -11.33
CA SER A 376 4.81 -0.82 -11.85
C SER A 376 4.95 0.36 -10.89
N ALA A 377 5.25 0.11 -9.62
CA ALA A 377 5.38 1.15 -8.60
C ALA A 377 6.76 1.80 -8.56
N GLN A 378 7.67 1.45 -9.46
CA GLN A 378 8.94 2.14 -9.66
C GLN A 378 8.96 2.79 -11.05
N HIS A 379 9.31 4.06 -11.12
CA HIS A 379 9.53 4.70 -12.42
C HIS A 379 10.80 4.15 -13.08
N PRO A 380 10.72 3.63 -14.33
CA PRO A 380 11.80 2.83 -14.92
C PRO A 380 13.08 3.61 -15.27
N GLU A 381 13.04 4.94 -15.26
CA GLU A 381 14.20 5.79 -15.55
C GLU A 381 14.70 6.54 -14.32
N THR A 382 13.79 7.09 -13.50
CA THR A 382 14.16 7.90 -12.32
C THR A 382 14.26 7.07 -11.04
N GLY A 383 13.62 5.90 -11.01
CA GLY A 383 13.52 5.05 -9.84
C GLY A 383 12.58 5.59 -8.74
N GLY A 384 11.83 6.67 -9.02
CA GLY A 384 10.84 7.20 -8.10
C GLY A 384 9.75 6.18 -7.78
N TYR A 385 9.31 6.14 -6.51
CA TYR A 385 8.35 5.16 -6.01
C TYR A 385 6.92 5.71 -6.03
N VAL A 386 5.94 4.82 -6.15
CA VAL A 386 4.52 5.15 -6.19
C VAL A 386 3.87 4.85 -4.84
N TYR A 387 3.01 5.75 -4.38
CA TYR A 387 2.13 5.49 -3.23
C TYR A 387 0.85 4.79 -3.69
N PHE A 388 0.04 5.46 -4.51
CA PHE A 388 -1.22 4.96 -5.02
C PHE A 388 -1.15 4.59 -6.50
N THR A 389 -1.73 3.43 -6.83
CA THR A 389 -2.02 3.03 -8.21
C THR A 389 -3.53 3.05 -8.42
N PRO A 390 -4.12 4.16 -8.90
CA PRO A 390 -5.55 4.28 -9.12
C PRO A 390 -6.05 3.32 -10.20
N ALA A 391 -7.22 2.72 -9.97
CA ALA A 391 -7.91 1.96 -11.01
C ALA A 391 -8.94 2.80 -11.78
N ARG A 392 -9.08 4.09 -11.42
CA ARG A 392 -9.93 5.03 -12.15
C ARG A 392 -9.51 5.14 -13.62
N PRO A 393 -10.40 4.92 -14.58
CA PRO A 393 -10.14 5.11 -16.01
C PRO A 393 -9.56 6.49 -16.30
N GLN A 394 -8.55 6.54 -17.18
CA GLN A 394 -7.89 7.78 -17.61
C GLN A 394 -7.23 8.58 -16.46
N HIS A 395 -6.87 7.91 -15.36
CA HIS A 395 -6.08 8.53 -14.29
C HIS A 395 -4.59 8.12 -14.39
N TYR A 396 -3.73 8.59 -13.47
CA TYR A 396 -2.29 8.37 -13.52
C TYR A 396 -1.68 8.20 -12.13
N ARG A 397 -0.46 7.66 -12.08
CA ARG A 397 0.36 7.50 -10.86
C ARG A 397 1.27 8.69 -10.66
N VAL A 398 1.66 8.93 -9.41
CA VAL A 398 2.64 9.94 -9.00
C VAL A 398 3.88 9.24 -8.47
N TYR A 399 5.05 9.77 -8.78
CA TYR A 399 6.34 9.20 -8.39
C TYR A 399 7.06 10.11 -7.39
N SER A 400 7.68 9.50 -6.37
CA SER A 400 8.56 10.21 -5.44
C SER A 400 9.84 10.71 -6.12
N GLN A 401 10.52 11.63 -5.48
CA GLN A 401 11.85 12.07 -5.86
C GLN A 401 12.85 11.78 -4.73
N VAL A 402 14.11 11.59 -5.09
CA VAL A 402 15.17 11.33 -4.11
C VAL A 402 15.32 12.51 -3.16
N ASN A 403 15.36 12.24 -1.85
CA ASN A 403 15.43 13.23 -0.78
C ASN A 403 14.23 14.19 -0.67
N GLU A 404 13.14 13.90 -1.36
CA GLU A 404 11.84 14.57 -1.26
C GLU A 404 10.74 13.52 -1.07
N ALA A 405 9.55 13.96 -0.61
CA ALA A 405 8.37 13.10 -0.52
C ALA A 405 8.61 11.82 0.31
N MET A 406 8.98 11.96 1.58
CA MET A 406 9.33 10.84 2.47
C MET A 406 8.09 10.11 3.02
N TRP A 407 7.21 9.63 2.14
CA TRP A 407 6.04 8.83 2.50
C TRP A 407 6.42 7.42 2.95
N CYS A 408 5.53 6.72 3.64
CA CYS A 408 5.74 5.32 4.01
C CYS A 408 6.07 4.43 2.80
N CYS A 409 5.40 4.65 1.66
CA CYS A 409 5.63 3.89 0.43
C CYS A 409 6.96 4.21 -0.27
N VAL A 410 7.67 5.29 0.08
CA VAL A 410 9.07 5.47 -0.29
C VAL A 410 9.92 4.44 0.45
N GLY A 411 9.64 4.23 1.73
CA GLY A 411 10.34 3.24 2.54
C GLY A 411 10.14 1.82 2.05
N SER A 412 8.90 1.37 1.84
CA SER A 412 8.65 0.03 1.28
C SER A 412 9.16 -0.12 -0.15
N GLY A 413 9.08 0.93 -0.98
CA GLY A 413 9.63 0.93 -2.32
C GLY A 413 11.14 0.73 -2.36
N MET A 414 11.88 1.32 -1.39
CA MET A 414 13.32 1.06 -1.23
C MET A 414 13.61 -0.43 -0.98
N GLU A 415 12.75 -1.13 -0.23
CA GLU A 415 12.91 -2.55 0.09
C GLU A 415 12.44 -3.48 -1.03
N ASP A 416 11.34 -3.14 -1.73
CA ASP A 416 10.66 -3.98 -2.71
C ASP A 416 11.62 -4.58 -3.75
N HIS A 417 12.51 -3.74 -4.28
CA HIS A 417 13.31 -4.08 -5.45
C HIS A 417 14.63 -4.78 -5.09
N GLY A 418 15.05 -4.76 -3.84
CA GLY A 418 16.28 -5.43 -3.38
C GLY A 418 16.11 -6.94 -3.17
N LYS A 419 14.88 -7.46 -3.16
CA LYS A 419 14.59 -8.83 -2.73
C LYS A 419 13.92 -9.72 -3.78
N TYR A 420 13.93 -9.39 -5.04
CA TYR A 420 13.29 -10.19 -6.10
C TYR A 420 13.81 -11.62 -6.19
N GLY A 421 15.07 -11.88 -5.81
CA GLY A 421 15.65 -13.23 -5.77
C GLY A 421 15.11 -14.13 -4.66
N GLN A 422 14.53 -13.53 -3.62
CA GLN A 422 14.25 -14.20 -2.34
C GLN A 422 13.38 -15.45 -2.44
N ILE A 423 12.37 -15.44 -3.33
CA ILE A 423 11.35 -16.49 -3.40
C ILE A 423 11.35 -17.24 -4.74
N ILE A 424 12.27 -16.92 -5.67
CA ILE A 424 12.35 -17.65 -6.95
C ILE A 424 12.56 -19.15 -6.71
N TYR A 425 13.40 -19.47 -5.74
CA TYR A 425 13.67 -20.82 -5.27
C TYR A 425 13.53 -20.91 -3.77
N THR A 426 13.03 -22.05 -3.30
CA THR A 426 13.05 -22.42 -1.88
C THR A 426 13.40 -23.91 -1.76
N HIS A 427 13.77 -24.36 -0.58
CA HIS A 427 14.14 -25.77 -0.39
C HIS A 427 13.51 -26.35 0.89
N SER A 428 13.46 -27.66 1.00
CA SER A 428 13.08 -28.33 2.24
C SER A 428 14.14 -28.09 3.34
N PRO A 429 13.77 -28.09 4.61
CA PRO A 429 14.74 -27.97 5.71
C PRO A 429 15.85 -29.02 5.69
N GLN A 430 15.60 -30.19 5.05
CA GLN A 430 16.55 -31.28 4.89
C GLN A 430 17.42 -31.13 3.65
N ASN A 431 17.21 -30.12 2.84
CA ASN A 431 17.92 -29.92 1.56
C ASN A 431 17.77 -31.10 0.58
N ASP A 432 16.67 -31.85 0.62
CA ASP A 432 16.37 -32.98 -0.28
C ASP A 432 15.36 -32.64 -1.38
N SER A 433 14.75 -31.48 -1.29
CA SER A 433 13.77 -30.98 -2.24
C SER A 433 14.02 -29.51 -2.54
N LEU A 434 13.76 -29.12 -3.79
CA LEU A 434 13.87 -27.75 -4.29
C LEU A 434 12.56 -27.36 -4.96
N TYR A 435 12.05 -26.19 -4.65
CA TYR A 435 10.87 -25.62 -5.27
C TYR A 435 11.26 -24.51 -6.23
N LEU A 436 10.83 -24.61 -7.48
CA LEU A 436 10.90 -23.55 -8.48
C LEU A 436 9.57 -22.79 -8.46
N ASN A 437 9.56 -21.63 -7.82
CA ASN A 437 8.37 -20.86 -7.54
C ASN A 437 8.04 -19.83 -8.64
N LEU A 438 9.06 -19.18 -9.21
CA LEU A 438 8.89 -18.12 -10.20
C LEU A 438 9.76 -18.36 -11.43
N PHE A 439 9.23 -18.02 -12.61
CA PHE A 439 9.96 -18.14 -13.89
C PHE A 439 10.65 -16.82 -14.22
N VAL A 440 11.75 -16.54 -13.52
CA VAL A 440 12.57 -15.33 -13.66
C VAL A 440 13.98 -15.72 -14.06
N PRO A 441 14.61 -15.07 -15.07
CA PRO A 441 15.97 -15.37 -15.48
C PRO A 441 16.95 -15.24 -14.31
N SER A 442 17.56 -16.34 -13.90
CA SER A 442 18.35 -16.37 -12.66
C SER A 442 19.34 -17.54 -12.60
N VAL A 443 20.29 -17.40 -11.71
CA VAL A 443 21.21 -18.46 -11.33
C VAL A 443 21.05 -18.71 -9.83
N LEU A 444 20.88 -19.97 -9.44
CA LEU A 444 20.89 -20.41 -8.05
C LEU A 444 22.18 -21.18 -7.76
N ASN A 445 22.91 -20.80 -6.72
CA ASN A 445 23.98 -21.57 -6.12
C ASN A 445 23.46 -22.34 -4.91
N TRP A 446 23.21 -23.62 -5.04
CA TRP A 446 22.79 -24.45 -3.91
C TRP A 446 24.01 -25.12 -3.28
N GLU A 447 24.78 -24.36 -2.49
CA GLU A 447 26.05 -24.81 -1.94
C GLU A 447 25.94 -26.09 -1.08
N ALA A 448 24.87 -26.20 -0.27
CA ALA A 448 24.62 -27.37 0.58
C ALA A 448 24.55 -28.69 -0.21
N ARG A 449 24.31 -28.65 -1.52
CA ARG A 449 24.19 -29.80 -2.42
C ARG A 449 25.30 -29.82 -3.47
N GLY A 450 26.10 -28.80 -3.59
CA GLY A 450 27.05 -28.66 -4.70
C GLY A 450 26.37 -28.65 -6.08
N ILE A 451 25.17 -28.08 -6.13
CA ILE A 451 24.32 -27.93 -7.32
C ILE A 451 24.25 -26.44 -7.69
N LYS A 452 24.34 -26.16 -8.97
CA LYS A 452 24.00 -24.85 -9.52
C LYS A 452 22.89 -25.04 -10.56
N LEU A 453 21.91 -24.13 -10.53
CA LEU A 453 20.81 -24.11 -11.49
C LEU A 453 20.87 -22.79 -12.26
N THR A 454 20.79 -22.89 -13.58
CA THR A 454 20.66 -21.69 -14.44
C THR A 454 19.31 -21.71 -15.11
N GLN A 455 18.44 -20.76 -14.77
CA GLN A 455 17.16 -20.56 -15.40
C GLN A 455 17.27 -19.52 -16.52
N THR A 456 17.07 -19.95 -17.75
CA THR A 456 17.06 -19.12 -18.95
C THR A 456 15.63 -18.99 -19.44
N THR A 457 15.10 -17.78 -19.50
CA THR A 457 13.72 -17.53 -19.91
C THR A 457 13.52 -16.09 -20.34
N ARG A 458 12.55 -15.87 -21.22
CA ARG A 458 11.94 -14.56 -21.50
C ARG A 458 10.48 -14.52 -21.04
N TYR A 459 10.11 -15.38 -20.11
CA TYR A 459 8.79 -15.34 -19.48
C TYR A 459 8.52 -13.97 -18.85
N PRO A 460 7.35 -13.38 -19.01
CA PRO A 460 6.13 -13.89 -19.67
C PRO A 460 6.04 -13.59 -21.17
N TYR A 461 7.08 -13.04 -21.82
CA TYR A 461 7.10 -12.78 -23.26
C TYR A 461 7.18 -14.05 -24.09
N GLU A 462 7.75 -15.12 -23.52
CA GLU A 462 7.76 -16.46 -24.05
C GLU A 462 7.06 -17.43 -23.09
N GLN A 463 6.41 -18.44 -23.64
CA GLN A 463 5.64 -19.42 -22.88
C GLN A 463 6.48 -20.60 -22.40
N GLN A 464 7.76 -20.36 -22.15
CA GLN A 464 8.73 -21.40 -21.82
C GLN A 464 9.83 -20.87 -20.90
N SER A 465 10.31 -21.75 -20.01
CA SER A 465 11.52 -21.55 -19.20
C SER A 465 12.39 -22.80 -19.30
N GLU A 466 13.70 -22.64 -19.45
CA GLU A 466 14.68 -23.73 -19.45
C GLU A 466 15.56 -23.60 -18.20
N ILE A 467 15.69 -24.68 -17.44
CA ILE A 467 16.58 -24.79 -16.30
C ILE A 467 17.67 -25.83 -16.61
N THR A 468 18.94 -25.42 -16.56
CA THR A 468 20.10 -26.31 -16.69
C THR A 468 20.65 -26.61 -15.30
N VAL A 469 20.88 -27.89 -15.01
CA VAL A 469 21.47 -28.39 -13.78
C VAL A 469 22.98 -28.57 -13.99
N GLU A 470 23.79 -27.90 -13.17
CA GLU A 470 25.24 -28.12 -13.09
C GLU A 470 25.53 -28.86 -11.78
N GLY A 471 26.39 -29.89 -11.86
CA GLY A 471 26.64 -30.83 -10.74
C GLY A 471 25.80 -32.10 -10.83
N SER A 472 25.85 -32.92 -9.77
CA SER A 472 25.08 -34.16 -9.73
C SER A 472 24.63 -34.51 -8.33
N GLY A 473 23.44 -35.10 -8.21
CA GLY A 473 22.88 -35.47 -6.91
C GLY A 473 21.45 -35.99 -7.03
N HIS A 474 20.93 -36.55 -5.95
CA HIS A 474 19.53 -36.99 -5.90
C HIS A 474 18.71 -36.02 -5.12
N PHE A 475 17.70 -35.39 -5.74
CA PHE A 475 16.73 -34.52 -5.10
C PHE A 475 15.44 -34.46 -5.92
N THR A 476 14.37 -33.98 -5.29
CA THR A 476 13.11 -33.68 -5.97
C THR A 476 13.05 -32.21 -6.34
N LEU A 477 12.88 -31.91 -7.63
CA LEU A 477 12.54 -30.58 -8.10
C LEU A 477 11.01 -30.45 -8.20
N PHE A 478 10.41 -29.59 -7.40
CA PHE A 478 9.00 -29.22 -7.47
C PHE A 478 8.84 -28.00 -8.38
N VAL A 479 8.20 -28.18 -9.53
CA VAL A 479 7.97 -27.10 -10.51
C VAL A 479 6.56 -26.57 -10.35
N ARG A 480 6.40 -25.28 -10.05
CA ARG A 480 5.09 -24.64 -9.87
C ARG A 480 4.26 -24.72 -11.14
N HIS A 481 3.04 -25.19 -11.04
CA HIS A 481 2.01 -25.07 -12.06
C HIS A 481 1.14 -23.85 -11.74
N PRO A 482 1.27 -22.71 -12.46
CA PRO A 482 0.40 -21.55 -12.27
C PRO A 482 -1.06 -21.93 -12.49
N SER A 483 -1.95 -21.57 -11.57
CA SER A 483 -3.37 -21.98 -11.62
C SER A 483 -4.12 -21.53 -12.87
N TRP A 484 -3.65 -20.51 -13.55
CA TRP A 484 -4.20 -19.98 -14.79
C TRP A 484 -3.68 -20.66 -16.07
N ALA A 485 -2.63 -21.51 -15.98
CA ALA A 485 -1.94 -22.11 -17.13
C ALA A 485 -2.57 -23.46 -17.53
N GLU A 486 -3.46 -23.44 -18.50
CA GLU A 486 -3.99 -24.69 -19.09
C GLU A 486 -3.00 -25.32 -20.06
N GLY A 487 -2.75 -26.62 -19.94
CA GLY A 487 -1.79 -27.34 -20.79
C GLY A 487 -0.34 -27.21 -20.36
N PHE A 488 -0.10 -26.87 -19.09
CA PHE A 488 1.21 -26.86 -18.46
C PHE A 488 1.93 -28.19 -18.62
N LYS A 489 3.25 -28.14 -18.89
CA LYS A 489 4.09 -29.33 -19.05
C LYS A 489 5.50 -29.09 -18.53
N VAL A 490 6.09 -30.17 -18.01
CA VAL A 490 7.51 -30.22 -17.66
C VAL A 490 8.17 -31.34 -18.44
N LEU A 491 9.28 -31.04 -19.08
CA LEU A 491 10.09 -32.03 -19.80
C LEU A 491 11.50 -32.09 -19.17
N VAL A 492 12.05 -33.25 -19.04
CA VAL A 492 13.46 -33.45 -18.65
C VAL A 492 14.19 -34.12 -19.82
N ASN A 493 15.23 -33.43 -20.32
CA ASN A 493 15.99 -33.86 -21.50
C ASN A 493 15.10 -34.17 -22.71
N GLY A 494 13.98 -33.41 -22.84
CA GLY A 494 13.02 -33.56 -23.93
C GLY A 494 11.93 -34.62 -23.71
N GLU A 495 11.95 -35.35 -22.60
CA GLU A 495 10.93 -36.33 -22.25
C GLU A 495 9.93 -35.70 -21.24
N GLU A 496 8.63 -35.78 -21.55
CA GLU A 496 7.57 -35.21 -20.68
C GLU A 496 7.47 -36.02 -19.37
N VAL A 497 7.45 -35.31 -18.27
CA VAL A 497 7.32 -35.85 -16.92
C VAL A 497 5.84 -36.15 -16.63
N ALA A 498 5.54 -37.40 -16.32
CA ALA A 498 4.22 -37.83 -15.87
C ALA A 498 4.26 -38.06 -14.34
N ALA A 499 3.80 -37.09 -13.58
CA ALA A 499 3.69 -37.18 -12.12
C ALA A 499 2.40 -36.55 -11.64
N GLU A 500 1.91 -36.96 -10.47
CA GLU A 500 0.75 -36.34 -9.81
C GLU A 500 1.18 -35.06 -9.11
N GLU A 501 0.48 -33.97 -9.40
CA GLU A 501 0.73 -32.70 -8.78
C GLU A 501 0.37 -32.70 -7.30
N LYS A 502 1.15 -31.97 -6.52
CA LYS A 502 0.94 -31.77 -5.09
C LYS A 502 0.88 -30.28 -4.79
N LEU A 503 -0.24 -29.80 -4.29
CA LEU A 503 -0.46 -28.38 -3.92
C LEU A 503 -0.08 -27.41 -5.04
N GLY A 504 -0.34 -27.79 -6.31
CA GLY A 504 -0.01 -27.00 -7.48
C GLY A 504 1.46 -27.03 -7.90
N TYR A 505 2.21 -28.07 -7.50
CA TYR A 505 3.57 -28.34 -7.94
C TYR A 505 3.67 -29.72 -8.57
N LEU A 506 4.35 -29.80 -9.71
CA LEU A 506 4.70 -31.06 -10.37
C LEU A 506 6.06 -31.52 -9.83
N PRO A 507 6.13 -32.68 -9.12
CA PRO A 507 7.38 -33.20 -8.59
C PRO A 507 8.18 -33.94 -9.67
N VAL A 508 9.50 -33.65 -9.75
CA VAL A 508 10.47 -34.35 -10.61
C VAL A 508 11.53 -34.97 -9.72
N GLU A 509 11.31 -36.17 -9.25
CA GLU A 509 12.25 -36.92 -8.40
C GLU A 509 13.19 -37.74 -9.25
N ARG A 510 14.51 -37.50 -9.13
CA ARG A 510 15.53 -38.28 -9.87
C ARG A 510 16.95 -38.08 -9.35
N ALA A 511 17.86 -38.95 -9.82
CA ALA A 511 19.28 -38.67 -9.77
C ALA A 511 19.64 -37.74 -10.94
N TRP A 512 19.99 -36.50 -10.59
CA TRP A 512 20.39 -35.45 -11.53
C TRP A 512 21.85 -35.65 -11.96
N SER A 513 22.14 -35.36 -13.22
CA SER A 513 23.47 -35.36 -13.79
C SER A 513 23.83 -33.97 -14.30
N ASP A 514 25.12 -33.69 -14.33
CA ASP A 514 25.65 -32.47 -14.91
C ASP A 514 25.18 -32.28 -16.36
N GLY A 515 24.59 -31.13 -16.69
CA GLY A 515 24.04 -30.84 -18.00
C GLY A 515 22.57 -31.27 -18.20
N ASP A 516 21.90 -31.88 -17.21
CA ASP A 516 20.46 -32.17 -17.33
C ASP A 516 19.67 -30.88 -17.51
N LYS A 517 18.65 -30.93 -18.39
CA LYS A 517 17.79 -29.80 -18.72
C LYS A 517 16.34 -30.07 -18.37
N VAL A 518 15.74 -29.10 -17.70
CA VAL A 518 14.30 -29.08 -17.42
C VAL A 518 13.66 -27.98 -18.27
N THR A 519 12.72 -28.33 -19.12
CA THR A 519 11.94 -27.41 -19.91
C THR A 519 10.54 -27.29 -19.31
N VAL A 520 10.15 -26.09 -18.88
CA VAL A 520 8.82 -25.80 -18.35
C VAL A 520 8.04 -25.06 -19.42
N VAL A 521 6.95 -25.61 -19.88
CA VAL A 521 6.04 -25.00 -20.86
C VAL A 521 4.82 -24.47 -20.12
N VAL A 522 4.60 -23.15 -20.20
CA VAL A 522 3.54 -22.43 -19.48
C VAL A 522 2.65 -21.69 -20.50
N PRO A 523 1.66 -22.39 -21.10
CA PRO A 523 0.82 -21.78 -22.13
C PRO A 523 0.00 -20.61 -21.57
N MET A 524 -0.04 -19.50 -22.31
CA MET A 524 -0.75 -18.28 -21.91
C MET A 524 -1.86 -17.95 -22.90
N LYS A 525 -2.97 -17.46 -22.38
CA LYS A 525 -4.10 -16.95 -23.15
C LYS A 525 -4.62 -15.65 -22.54
N ILE A 526 -5.36 -14.88 -23.33
CA ILE A 526 -6.09 -13.73 -22.80
C ILE A 526 -7.20 -14.22 -21.86
N ARG A 527 -7.24 -13.64 -20.68
CA ARG A 527 -8.31 -13.80 -19.69
C ARG A 527 -8.97 -12.46 -19.42
N VAL A 528 -10.28 -12.48 -19.24
CA VAL A 528 -11.08 -11.30 -18.86
C VAL A 528 -11.54 -11.52 -17.43
N GLU A 529 -11.17 -10.62 -16.54
CA GLU A 529 -11.50 -10.68 -15.12
C GLU A 529 -12.39 -9.51 -14.76
N SER A 530 -13.56 -9.75 -14.18
CA SER A 530 -14.44 -8.69 -13.69
C SER A 530 -13.95 -8.17 -12.34
N LEU A 531 -14.19 -6.88 -12.08
CA LEU A 531 -14.05 -6.32 -10.76
C LEU A 531 -15.10 -6.96 -9.84
N GLN A 532 -14.64 -7.54 -8.75
CA GLN A 532 -15.51 -8.26 -7.82
C GLN A 532 -16.62 -7.35 -7.28
N ASN A 533 -17.84 -7.86 -7.19
CA ASN A 533 -19.04 -7.12 -6.81
C ASN A 533 -19.35 -5.86 -7.66
N TYR A 534 -18.65 -5.69 -8.77
CA TYR A 534 -18.81 -4.59 -9.71
C TYR A 534 -18.54 -5.05 -11.15
N GLU A 535 -19.27 -6.08 -11.54
CA GLU A 535 -18.95 -6.95 -12.68
C GLU A 535 -18.93 -6.27 -14.05
N ASP A 536 -19.54 -5.10 -14.20
CA ASP A 536 -19.53 -4.37 -15.46
C ASP A 536 -18.16 -3.79 -15.81
N TYR A 537 -17.23 -3.73 -14.83
CA TYR A 537 -15.85 -3.34 -15.08
C TYR A 537 -14.95 -4.57 -15.22
N VAL A 538 -14.25 -4.64 -16.34
CA VAL A 538 -13.40 -5.77 -16.71
C VAL A 538 -11.96 -5.35 -16.91
N ALA A 539 -11.04 -6.24 -16.56
CA ALA A 539 -9.61 -6.13 -16.82
C ALA A 539 -9.15 -7.30 -17.71
N PHE A 540 -8.06 -7.10 -18.42
CA PHE A 540 -7.47 -8.10 -19.32
C PHE A 540 -6.14 -8.58 -18.78
N LYS A 541 -5.94 -9.90 -18.74
CA LYS A 541 -4.66 -10.51 -18.39
C LYS A 541 -4.16 -11.45 -19.47
N TYR A 542 -2.85 -11.50 -19.65
CA TYR A 542 -2.16 -12.51 -20.46
C TYR A 542 -1.16 -13.24 -19.57
N GLY A 543 -1.42 -14.51 -19.29
CA GLY A 543 -0.68 -15.19 -18.24
C GLY A 543 -0.79 -14.45 -16.91
N PRO A 544 0.33 -14.14 -16.21
CA PRO A 544 0.32 -13.39 -14.96
C PRO A 544 0.17 -11.87 -15.15
N VAL A 545 0.36 -11.38 -16.38
CA VAL A 545 0.49 -9.94 -16.67
C VAL A 545 -0.85 -9.29 -16.89
N LEU A 546 -1.12 -8.23 -16.14
CA LEU A 546 -2.22 -7.30 -16.40
C LEU A 546 -1.90 -6.46 -17.63
N LEU A 547 -2.85 -6.36 -18.54
CA LEU A 547 -2.77 -5.50 -19.71
C LEU A 547 -3.49 -4.18 -19.43
N GLY A 548 -2.79 -3.08 -19.62
CA GLY A 548 -3.34 -1.73 -19.55
C GLY A 548 -3.18 -1.02 -20.87
N ALA A 549 -3.71 0.19 -20.98
CA ALA A 549 -3.56 1.01 -22.18
C ALA A 549 -3.27 2.47 -21.83
N LYS A 550 -2.37 3.13 -22.58
CA LYS A 550 -2.11 4.57 -22.46
C LYS A 550 -3.23 5.36 -23.16
N THR A 551 -3.80 6.35 -22.46
CA THR A 551 -4.91 7.17 -22.99
C THR A 551 -4.56 8.63 -23.18
N GLY A 552 -3.33 9.02 -22.90
CA GLY A 552 -2.82 10.38 -23.10
C GLY A 552 -1.81 10.79 -22.04
N ALA A 553 -1.14 11.91 -22.26
CA ALA A 553 -0.17 12.48 -21.32
C ALA A 553 -0.52 13.94 -20.96
N ASP A 554 -1.76 14.35 -21.18
CA ASP A 554 -2.23 15.68 -20.87
C ASP A 554 -2.54 15.83 -19.38
N ASN A 555 -2.20 17.00 -18.84
CA ASN A 555 -2.56 17.41 -17.48
C ASN A 555 -2.13 16.40 -16.39
N LEU A 556 -0.86 16.03 -16.39
CA LEU A 556 -0.22 15.18 -15.40
C LEU A 556 0.40 16.03 -14.25
N GLN A 557 -0.39 16.92 -13.66
CA GLN A 557 0.07 17.79 -12.57
C GLN A 557 0.53 16.95 -11.38
N GLY A 558 1.72 17.25 -10.85
CA GLY A 558 2.31 16.54 -9.72
C GLY A 558 2.79 15.12 -10.08
N LEU A 559 3.05 14.81 -11.36
CA LEU A 559 3.58 13.51 -11.81
C LEU A 559 4.81 13.07 -11.01
N PHE A 560 5.71 14.02 -10.72
CA PHE A 560 6.79 13.87 -9.77
C PHE A 560 6.46 14.72 -8.54
N ALA A 561 6.34 14.06 -7.40
CA ALA A 561 5.93 14.71 -6.16
C ALA A 561 6.99 15.69 -5.65
N ASP A 562 6.51 16.73 -5.03
CA ASP A 562 7.30 17.62 -4.19
C ASP A 562 7.23 17.20 -2.71
N ASP A 563 7.80 17.99 -1.83
CA ASP A 563 7.76 17.77 -0.38
C ASP A 563 6.39 18.09 0.26
N SER A 564 5.35 18.42 -0.51
CA SER A 564 4.03 18.65 0.07
C SER A 564 3.46 17.39 0.68
N ARG A 565 2.66 17.53 1.74
CA ARG A 565 2.14 16.38 2.47
C ARG A 565 1.25 15.49 1.61
N MET A 566 0.45 16.08 0.73
CA MET A 566 -0.46 15.38 -0.19
C MET A 566 0.14 15.16 -1.58
N GLY A 567 1.44 15.39 -1.76
CA GLY A 567 2.14 15.25 -3.05
C GLY A 567 2.10 13.86 -3.67
N HIS A 568 1.70 12.85 -2.90
CA HIS A 568 1.53 11.48 -3.38
C HIS A 568 0.20 11.25 -4.15
N ILE A 569 -0.69 12.24 -4.17
CA ILE A 569 -1.98 12.16 -4.88
C ILE A 569 -1.88 12.94 -6.19
N ALA A 570 -2.38 12.33 -7.27
CA ALA A 570 -2.37 12.95 -8.58
C ALA A 570 -3.28 14.20 -8.62
N GLY A 571 -2.67 15.37 -8.81
CA GLY A 571 -3.36 16.68 -8.76
C GLY A 571 -3.94 17.16 -10.09
N GLY A 572 -3.74 16.43 -11.19
CA GLY A 572 -4.28 16.80 -12.49
C GLY A 572 -5.80 16.61 -12.59
N LEU A 573 -6.46 17.45 -13.39
CA LEU A 573 -7.89 17.36 -13.60
C LEU A 573 -8.33 15.94 -13.96
N GLN A 574 -9.34 15.46 -13.28
CA GLN A 574 -9.94 14.18 -13.57
C GLN A 574 -10.59 14.20 -14.97
N LYS A 575 -10.62 13.05 -15.61
CA LYS A 575 -11.45 12.82 -16.81
C LYS A 575 -12.77 12.19 -16.35
N ASP A 576 -13.84 12.51 -17.07
CA ASP A 576 -15.13 11.87 -16.85
C ASP A 576 -15.08 10.39 -17.28
N LEU A 577 -15.91 9.56 -16.67
CA LEU A 577 -15.91 8.12 -16.95
C LEU A 577 -16.61 7.78 -18.27
N TYR A 578 -17.51 8.64 -18.78
CA TYR A 578 -18.22 8.37 -20.02
C TYR A 578 -17.41 8.68 -21.29
N SER A 579 -16.34 9.50 -21.20
CA SER A 579 -15.39 9.72 -22.29
C SER A 579 -14.25 8.69 -22.32
N ALA A 580 -14.21 7.80 -21.35
CA ALA A 580 -13.21 6.72 -21.31
C ALA A 580 -13.44 5.72 -22.46
N PRO A 581 -12.43 4.93 -22.84
CA PRO A 581 -12.61 3.79 -23.75
C PRO A 581 -13.61 2.77 -23.19
N LEU A 582 -14.87 2.87 -23.58
CA LEU A 582 -15.95 1.96 -23.17
C LEU A 582 -16.10 0.81 -24.17
N LEU A 583 -16.46 -0.36 -23.69
CA LEU A 583 -16.65 -1.57 -24.48
C LEU A 583 -18.13 -1.95 -24.52
N ILE A 584 -18.73 -1.95 -25.71
CA ILE A 584 -20.13 -2.35 -25.92
C ILE A 584 -20.17 -3.68 -26.66
N GLY A 585 -20.72 -4.70 -26.02
CA GLY A 585 -20.85 -6.03 -26.60
C GLY A 585 -20.78 -7.16 -25.59
N ASN A 586 -20.90 -8.39 -26.11
CA ASN A 586 -20.96 -9.61 -25.31
C ASN A 586 -19.63 -9.88 -24.59
N ARG A 587 -19.65 -9.94 -23.26
CA ARG A 587 -18.49 -10.21 -22.41
C ARG A 587 -17.84 -11.57 -22.70
N GLU A 588 -18.61 -12.60 -22.99
CA GLU A 588 -18.10 -13.95 -23.23
C GLU A 588 -17.21 -14.00 -24.48
N GLU A 589 -17.39 -13.08 -25.41
CA GLU A 589 -16.63 -13.00 -26.66
C GLU A 589 -15.42 -12.04 -26.55
N LEU A 590 -15.32 -11.24 -25.49
CA LEU A 590 -14.27 -10.22 -25.33
C LEU A 590 -12.86 -10.79 -25.45
N ALA A 591 -12.56 -11.92 -24.80
CA ALA A 591 -11.24 -12.53 -24.89
C ALA A 591 -10.85 -12.87 -26.33
N ALA A 592 -11.81 -13.30 -27.14
CA ALA A 592 -11.61 -13.60 -28.56
C ALA A 592 -11.47 -12.33 -29.42
N ALA A 593 -12.00 -11.19 -28.98
CA ALA A 593 -11.85 -9.91 -29.64
C ALA A 593 -10.46 -9.26 -29.44
N VAL A 594 -9.69 -9.71 -28.46
CA VAL A 594 -8.33 -9.25 -28.22
C VAL A 594 -7.38 -9.92 -29.22
N LYS A 595 -6.78 -9.11 -30.10
CA LYS A 595 -5.84 -9.59 -31.14
C LYS A 595 -4.43 -9.13 -30.85
N THR A 596 -3.46 -10.01 -31.10
CA THR A 596 -2.03 -9.72 -30.98
C THR A 596 -1.60 -8.69 -32.03
N VAL A 597 -0.96 -7.62 -31.58
CA VAL A 597 -0.30 -6.62 -32.43
C VAL A 597 1.19 -6.93 -32.53
N ASN A 598 1.83 -7.18 -31.37
CA ASN A 598 3.23 -7.55 -31.29
C ASN A 598 3.42 -8.56 -30.15
N ALA A 599 3.76 -9.78 -30.46
CA ALA A 599 3.95 -10.85 -29.47
C ALA A 599 5.22 -10.62 -28.61
N ASP A 600 6.30 -10.10 -29.19
CA ASP A 600 7.58 -9.91 -28.50
C ASP A 600 7.51 -8.86 -27.39
N SER A 601 6.52 -7.95 -27.44
CA SER A 601 6.29 -6.90 -26.44
C SER A 601 4.94 -7.01 -25.75
N LEU A 602 4.22 -8.11 -25.94
CA LEU A 602 2.88 -8.36 -25.41
C LEU A 602 1.90 -7.22 -25.69
N GLN A 603 1.87 -6.77 -26.94
CA GLN A 603 0.95 -5.74 -27.38
C GLN A 603 -0.25 -6.34 -28.08
N PHE A 604 -1.43 -5.86 -27.71
CA PHE A 604 -2.71 -6.35 -28.19
C PHE A 604 -3.64 -5.20 -28.55
N ARG A 605 -4.76 -5.49 -29.22
CA ARG A 605 -5.84 -4.56 -29.54
C ARG A 605 -7.19 -5.25 -29.40
N ILE A 606 -8.18 -4.54 -28.88
CA ILE A 606 -9.56 -5.02 -28.86
C ILE A 606 -10.26 -4.58 -30.14
N GLU A 607 -10.82 -5.53 -30.88
CA GLU A 607 -11.50 -5.25 -32.15
C GLU A 607 -13.04 -5.27 -32.00
N GLY A 608 -13.69 -4.24 -32.51
CA GLY A 608 -15.14 -4.22 -32.69
C GLY A 608 -15.99 -3.94 -31.46
N TYR A 609 -15.37 -3.53 -30.32
CA TYR A 609 -16.10 -3.30 -29.07
C TYR A 609 -16.14 -1.85 -28.59
N TYR A 610 -15.21 -0.99 -29.03
CA TYR A 610 -15.21 0.41 -28.55
C TYR A 610 -16.46 1.17 -29.00
N SER A 611 -17.12 1.82 -28.02
CA SER A 611 -18.27 2.70 -28.26
C SER A 611 -17.89 3.89 -29.13
N ASP A 612 -16.72 4.47 -28.91
CA ASP A 612 -16.19 5.57 -29.71
C ASP A 612 -15.05 5.06 -30.62
N PRO A 613 -15.18 5.23 -31.96
CA PRO A 613 -14.18 4.82 -32.93
C PRO A 613 -12.78 5.42 -32.72
N GLN A 614 -12.66 6.56 -32.02
CA GLN A 614 -11.34 7.13 -31.73
C GLN A 614 -10.43 6.16 -30.96
N TRP A 615 -11.02 5.25 -30.16
CA TRP A 615 -10.32 4.26 -29.36
C TRP A 615 -9.98 2.97 -30.11
N SER A 616 -10.44 2.80 -31.34
CA SER A 616 -10.21 1.58 -32.14
C SER A 616 -8.73 1.24 -32.36
N GLY A 617 -7.86 2.25 -32.26
CA GLY A 617 -6.42 2.11 -32.34
C GLY A 617 -5.69 1.87 -31.01
N LEU A 618 -6.42 1.82 -29.89
CA LEU A 618 -5.85 1.71 -28.55
C LEU A 618 -5.10 0.38 -28.39
N VAL A 619 -3.84 0.48 -27.94
CA VAL A 619 -2.97 -0.69 -27.73
C VAL A 619 -2.96 -1.04 -26.25
N LEU A 620 -3.28 -2.29 -25.94
CA LEU A 620 -3.08 -2.91 -24.65
C LEU A 620 -1.63 -3.40 -24.56
N GLN A 621 -0.99 -3.16 -23.45
CA GLN A 621 0.41 -3.55 -23.17
C GLN A 621 0.57 -3.92 -21.70
N PRO A 622 1.67 -4.58 -21.29
CA PRO A 622 1.92 -4.87 -19.89
C PRO A 622 1.79 -3.62 -19.01
N PHE A 623 0.96 -3.70 -17.98
CA PHE A 623 0.65 -2.54 -17.12
C PHE A 623 1.90 -1.95 -16.44
N HIS A 624 2.86 -2.80 -16.09
CA HIS A 624 4.13 -2.38 -15.51
C HIS A 624 5.00 -1.54 -16.47
N SER A 625 4.72 -1.56 -17.77
CA SER A 625 5.42 -0.74 -18.78
C SER A 625 4.74 0.62 -19.05
N ILE A 626 3.65 0.91 -18.35
CA ILE A 626 2.90 2.16 -18.54
C ILE A 626 3.37 3.19 -17.52
N HIS A 627 4.07 4.22 -17.99
CA HIS A 627 4.53 5.35 -17.18
C HIS A 627 4.27 6.66 -17.94
N ASP A 628 4.34 7.79 -17.23
CA ASP A 628 4.19 9.15 -17.78
C ASP A 628 2.93 9.34 -18.62
N SER A 629 1.85 8.69 -18.21
CA SER A 629 0.60 8.66 -18.99
C SER A 629 -0.60 8.46 -18.10
N ARG A 630 -1.72 8.98 -18.57
CA ARG A 630 -3.03 8.49 -18.17
C ARG A 630 -3.24 7.09 -18.74
N TYR A 631 -3.98 6.25 -18.00
CA TYR A 631 -4.12 4.85 -18.41
C TYR A 631 -5.49 4.27 -18.15
N MET A 632 -5.74 3.13 -18.80
CA MET A 632 -6.81 2.19 -18.49
C MET A 632 -6.23 0.95 -17.82
N MET A 633 -6.88 0.49 -16.78
CA MET A 633 -6.66 -0.80 -16.12
C MET A 633 -7.95 -1.61 -16.13
N TYR A 634 -9.07 -0.92 -16.02
CA TYR A 634 -10.42 -1.47 -16.11
C TYR A 634 -11.22 -0.74 -17.18
N TRP A 635 -12.08 -1.47 -17.88
CA TRP A 635 -13.01 -0.97 -18.89
C TRP A 635 -14.43 -1.26 -18.47
N LEU A 636 -15.32 -0.28 -18.57
CA LEU A 636 -16.75 -0.54 -18.49
C LEU A 636 -17.15 -1.37 -19.73
N ASN A 637 -17.71 -2.56 -19.50
CA ASN A 637 -18.24 -3.45 -20.54
C ASN A 637 -19.73 -3.72 -20.30
N VAL A 638 -20.56 -3.29 -21.22
CA VAL A 638 -22.01 -3.46 -21.22
C VAL A 638 -22.49 -3.92 -22.59
N ASP A 639 -23.64 -4.56 -22.65
CA ASP A 639 -24.33 -4.77 -23.93
C ASP A 639 -25.00 -3.48 -24.44
N GLY A 640 -25.41 -3.45 -25.69
CA GLY A 640 -25.95 -2.25 -26.32
C GLY A 640 -27.28 -1.78 -25.71
N GLU A 641 -28.13 -2.71 -25.26
CA GLU A 641 -29.41 -2.34 -24.62
C GLU A 641 -29.16 -1.68 -23.26
N LYS A 642 -28.27 -2.24 -22.48
CA LYS A 642 -27.87 -1.69 -21.15
C LYS A 642 -27.18 -0.33 -21.31
N TRP A 643 -26.37 -0.13 -22.35
CA TRP A 643 -25.72 1.15 -22.61
C TRP A 643 -26.76 2.27 -22.83
N GLU A 644 -27.77 2.04 -23.67
CA GLU A 644 -28.86 3.01 -23.90
C GLU A 644 -29.61 3.39 -22.61
N GLU A 645 -29.65 2.46 -21.61
CA GLU A 645 -30.30 2.71 -20.33
C GLU A 645 -29.45 3.57 -19.38
N ILE A 646 -28.12 3.39 -19.36
CA ILE A 646 -27.23 4.00 -18.35
C ILE A 646 -26.47 5.22 -18.85
N GLU A 647 -26.41 5.47 -20.17
CA GLU A 647 -25.57 6.53 -20.74
C GLU A 647 -25.93 7.92 -20.19
N ASP A 648 -27.21 8.28 -20.20
CA ASP A 648 -27.67 9.59 -19.73
C ASP A 648 -27.42 9.78 -18.21
N GLU A 649 -27.58 8.71 -17.43
CA GLU A 649 -27.34 8.73 -15.99
C GLU A 649 -25.86 8.89 -15.67
N LEU A 650 -25.01 8.13 -16.37
CA LEU A 650 -23.55 8.20 -16.23
C LEU A 650 -23.05 9.61 -16.56
N LYS A 651 -23.51 10.20 -17.68
CA LYS A 651 -23.16 11.56 -18.08
C LYS A 651 -23.59 12.58 -17.03
N ALA A 652 -24.85 12.57 -16.61
CA ALA A 652 -25.37 13.56 -15.65
C ALA A 652 -24.63 13.50 -14.31
N ARG A 653 -24.23 12.31 -13.88
CA ARG A 653 -23.48 12.11 -12.66
C ARG A 653 -22.05 12.66 -12.78
N GLU A 654 -21.34 12.25 -13.84
CA GLU A 654 -19.96 12.68 -14.06
C GLU A 654 -19.88 14.18 -14.29
N ASP A 655 -20.80 14.78 -15.04
CA ASP A 655 -20.88 16.23 -15.25
C ASP A 655 -20.93 16.98 -13.91
N SER A 656 -21.74 16.50 -12.96
CA SER A 656 -21.84 17.12 -11.64
C SER A 656 -20.53 17.03 -10.85
N VAL A 657 -19.86 15.89 -10.86
CA VAL A 657 -18.57 15.69 -10.22
C VAL A 657 -17.51 16.58 -10.87
N MET A 658 -17.44 16.58 -12.20
CA MET A 658 -16.45 17.33 -12.96
C MET A 658 -16.61 18.85 -12.78
N GLN A 659 -17.84 19.34 -12.69
CA GLN A 659 -18.11 20.75 -12.42
C GLN A 659 -17.62 21.17 -11.03
N LEU A 660 -17.85 20.34 -10.02
CA LEU A 660 -17.36 20.60 -8.66
C LEU A 660 -15.83 20.58 -8.59
N GLU A 661 -15.21 19.55 -9.19
CA GLU A 661 -13.75 19.43 -9.24
C GLU A 661 -13.11 20.60 -9.99
N ALA A 662 -13.64 20.99 -11.14
CA ALA A 662 -13.12 22.13 -11.93
C ALA A 662 -13.18 23.48 -11.18
N ARG A 663 -14.11 23.63 -10.25
CA ARG A 663 -14.24 24.81 -9.39
C ARG A 663 -13.37 24.73 -8.13
N THR A 664 -13.00 23.52 -7.70
CA THR A 664 -12.25 23.33 -6.47
C THR A 664 -10.84 23.91 -6.58
N VAL A 665 -10.49 24.75 -5.64
CA VAL A 665 -9.17 25.39 -5.51
C VAL A 665 -8.36 24.68 -4.43
N ASP A 666 -9.03 24.33 -3.31
CA ASP A 666 -8.43 23.60 -2.21
C ASP A 666 -9.49 22.77 -1.48
N TYR A 667 -9.08 21.67 -0.84
CA TYR A 667 -10.02 20.67 -0.34
C TYR A 667 -9.55 19.96 0.91
N VAL A 668 -10.36 19.97 1.96
CA VAL A 668 -10.11 19.27 3.22
C VAL A 668 -11.13 18.14 3.38
N VAL A 669 -10.65 16.89 3.46
CA VAL A 669 -11.42 15.75 3.94
C VAL A 669 -11.36 15.75 5.45
N THR A 670 -12.45 16.16 6.11
CA THR A 670 -12.47 16.31 7.56
C THR A 670 -12.46 14.94 8.24
N GLY A 671 -11.79 14.85 9.38
CA GLY A 671 -11.64 13.61 10.11
C GLY A 671 -10.59 12.66 9.57
N THR A 672 -9.95 12.96 8.43
CA THR A 672 -8.79 12.23 7.92
C THR A 672 -7.52 12.96 8.31
N GLN A 673 -6.62 12.25 8.98
CA GLN A 673 -5.45 12.86 9.59
C GLN A 673 -4.53 13.53 8.57
N GLN A 674 -4.31 12.90 7.42
CA GLN A 674 -3.43 13.43 6.38
C GLN A 674 -3.94 14.77 5.86
N SER A 675 -5.20 14.80 5.41
CA SER A 675 -5.80 16.01 4.85
C SER A 675 -5.88 17.14 5.89
N GLU A 676 -6.25 16.83 7.13
CA GLU A 676 -6.34 17.84 8.21
C GLU A 676 -4.97 18.39 8.61
N ASN A 677 -3.92 17.55 8.64
CA ASN A 677 -2.57 17.99 8.95
C ASN A 677 -1.97 18.86 7.84
N ASP A 678 -2.21 18.52 6.58
CA ASP A 678 -1.81 19.34 5.44
C ASP A 678 -2.41 20.76 5.52
N HIS A 679 -3.62 20.85 6.05
CA HIS A 679 -4.32 22.13 6.25
C HIS A 679 -4.11 22.74 7.65
N PHE A 680 -3.04 22.32 8.35
CA PHE A 680 -2.66 22.90 9.66
C PHE A 680 -3.84 22.97 10.64
N MET A 681 -4.62 21.91 10.74
CA MET A 681 -5.80 21.84 11.59
C MET A 681 -5.47 22.22 13.03
N GLN A 682 -6.29 23.11 13.58
CA GLN A 682 -6.25 23.50 15.00
C GLN A 682 -7.64 23.33 15.61
N GLN A 683 -7.68 22.98 16.89
CA GLN A 683 -8.95 22.66 17.56
C GLN A 683 -8.97 23.00 19.04
N SER A 684 -10.16 23.05 19.57
CA SER A 684 -10.45 23.03 21.00
C SER A 684 -11.79 22.35 21.23
N ALA A 685 -11.81 21.31 22.09
CA ALA A 685 -12.98 20.51 22.37
C ALA A 685 -13.68 19.98 21.09
N SER A 686 -12.89 19.37 20.22
CA SER A 686 -13.31 18.81 18.92
C SER A 686 -12.94 17.34 18.83
N GLY A 687 -13.72 16.58 18.07
CA GLY A 687 -13.51 15.17 17.80
C GLY A 687 -13.83 14.82 16.35
N THR A 688 -13.43 13.62 15.96
CA THR A 688 -13.71 13.03 14.64
C THR A 688 -14.49 11.75 14.79
N GLY A 689 -15.19 11.34 13.74
CA GLY A 689 -15.90 10.07 13.68
C GLY A 689 -16.23 9.69 12.25
N THR A 690 -16.88 8.55 12.09
CA THR A 690 -17.39 8.06 10.81
C THR A 690 -18.91 7.90 10.91
N ALA A 691 -19.62 8.44 9.96
CA ALA A 691 -21.07 8.27 9.86
C ALA A 691 -21.48 8.21 8.37
N TYR A 692 -22.43 7.36 8.05
CA TYR A 692 -22.97 7.21 6.69
C TYR A 692 -21.91 6.88 5.63
N GLY A 693 -20.82 6.23 6.05
CA GLY A 693 -19.71 5.86 5.17
C GLY A 693 -18.67 6.98 4.89
N GLU A 694 -18.80 8.14 5.53
CA GLU A 694 -17.86 9.25 5.40
C GLU A 694 -17.32 9.69 6.76
N TYR A 695 -16.10 10.24 6.78
CA TYR A 695 -15.51 10.86 7.97
C TYR A 695 -16.13 12.22 8.23
N TYR A 696 -16.18 12.60 9.49
CA TYR A 696 -16.60 13.94 9.86
C TYR A 696 -15.79 14.47 11.04
N ARG A 697 -15.83 15.77 11.19
CA ARG A 697 -15.37 16.48 12.40
C ARG A 697 -16.49 17.29 12.99
N ASP A 698 -16.55 17.30 14.35
CA ASP A 698 -17.39 18.23 15.09
C ASP A 698 -16.67 18.81 16.32
N ALA A 699 -17.27 19.80 16.98
CA ALA A 699 -16.71 20.41 18.18
C ALA A 699 -17.79 21.02 19.05
N SER A 700 -17.68 20.85 20.37
CA SER A 700 -18.38 21.70 21.33
C SER A 700 -17.67 23.06 21.56
N GLY A 701 -16.44 23.16 21.06
CA GLY A 701 -15.66 24.41 21.01
C GLY A 701 -15.49 24.87 19.56
N TRP A 702 -14.35 24.58 18.97
CA TRP A 702 -14.05 25.01 17.60
C TRP A 702 -12.98 24.12 16.93
N PHE A 703 -12.95 24.17 15.59
CA PHE A 703 -11.84 23.68 14.77
C PHE A 703 -11.62 24.60 13.58
N SER A 704 -10.42 24.57 13.00
CA SER A 704 -10.07 25.42 11.85
C SER A 704 -9.06 24.76 10.93
N TYR A 705 -9.11 25.18 9.66
CA TYR A 705 -8.20 24.76 8.59
C TYR A 705 -7.57 25.98 7.92
N ARG A 706 -6.32 25.83 7.49
CA ARG A 706 -5.61 26.81 6.69
C ARG A 706 -5.67 26.38 5.23
N MET A 707 -6.57 27.00 4.46
CA MET A 707 -6.83 26.64 3.06
C MET A 707 -6.07 27.56 2.10
N SER A 708 -5.45 26.99 1.07
CA SER A 708 -4.70 27.72 0.06
C SER A 708 -5.62 28.36 -0.98
N THR A 709 -5.36 29.62 -1.33
CA THR A 709 -6.05 30.28 -2.43
C THR A 709 -5.45 29.94 -3.80
N HIS A 710 -4.29 29.31 -3.82
CA HIS A 710 -3.51 29.06 -5.06
C HIS A 710 -3.42 30.29 -5.95
N GLY A 711 -3.27 31.49 -5.35
CA GLY A 711 -3.15 32.77 -6.06
C GLY A 711 -4.46 33.38 -6.57
N ASN A 712 -5.60 32.74 -6.32
CA ASN A 712 -6.90 33.32 -6.66
C ASN A 712 -7.20 34.50 -5.73
N THR A 713 -7.76 35.58 -6.27
CA THR A 713 -7.94 36.86 -5.53
C THR A 713 -9.39 37.34 -5.43
N GLU A 714 -10.29 36.74 -6.17
CA GLU A 714 -11.71 37.12 -6.26
C GLU A 714 -12.62 35.96 -6.67
N ASN A 715 -13.91 36.16 -6.51
CA ASN A 715 -14.94 35.20 -6.92
C ASN A 715 -14.75 33.81 -6.28
N MET A 716 -14.49 33.78 -4.98
CA MET A 716 -14.31 32.54 -4.23
C MET A 716 -15.53 32.24 -3.37
N SER A 717 -15.79 30.96 -3.18
CA SER A 717 -16.81 30.45 -2.28
C SER A 717 -16.26 29.31 -1.42
N LEU A 718 -16.93 29.05 -0.30
CA LEU A 718 -16.69 27.92 0.57
C LEU A 718 -17.84 26.94 0.45
N ILE A 719 -17.60 25.71 0.05
CA ILE A 719 -18.59 24.62 0.05
C ILE A 719 -18.32 23.73 1.24
N VAL A 720 -19.36 23.54 2.08
CA VAL A 720 -19.28 22.70 3.27
C VAL A 720 -20.34 21.61 3.19
N ARG A 721 -19.93 20.36 3.43
CA ARG A 721 -20.81 19.19 3.41
C ARG A 721 -21.28 18.84 4.80
N TYR A 722 -22.58 18.71 4.95
CA TYR A 722 -23.26 18.32 6.18
C TYR A 722 -24.15 17.10 5.96
N TRP A 723 -24.51 16.43 7.07
CA TRP A 723 -25.63 15.50 7.03
C TRP A 723 -26.94 16.23 7.24
N GLY A 724 -27.84 16.13 6.26
CA GLY A 724 -29.12 16.88 6.29
C GLY A 724 -30.08 16.39 7.38
N GLY A 725 -29.81 15.26 8.03
CA GLY A 725 -30.56 14.77 9.19
C GLY A 725 -30.09 15.37 10.53
N ASP A 726 -28.95 16.03 10.57
CA ASP A 726 -28.45 16.69 11.79
C ASP A 726 -29.37 17.86 12.19
N SER A 727 -29.75 17.91 13.46
CA SER A 727 -30.66 18.96 13.97
C SER A 727 -30.18 19.55 15.30
N GLY A 728 -30.57 20.78 15.55
CA GLY A 728 -30.28 21.49 16.79
C GLY A 728 -28.82 21.93 16.93
N ARG A 729 -28.01 21.82 15.87
CA ARG A 729 -26.61 22.25 15.85
C ARG A 729 -26.54 23.70 15.39
N LYS A 730 -25.97 24.60 16.24
CA LYS A 730 -25.81 26.04 15.97
C LYS A 730 -24.35 26.45 16.10
N PHE A 731 -23.80 27.06 15.07
CA PHE A 731 -22.40 27.46 15.02
C PHE A 731 -22.20 28.60 14.00
N ASN A 732 -21.04 29.21 14.03
CA ASN A 732 -20.66 30.16 12.99
C ASN A 732 -19.42 29.67 12.22
N ILE A 733 -19.35 30.10 10.96
CA ILE A 733 -18.17 29.96 10.10
C ILE A 733 -17.51 31.32 10.01
N SER A 734 -16.20 31.36 10.20
CA SER A 734 -15.42 32.61 10.03
C SER A 734 -14.20 32.37 9.14
N ILE A 735 -13.81 33.41 8.39
CA ILE A 735 -12.61 33.41 7.54
C ILE A 735 -11.68 34.51 8.04
N ASN A 736 -10.44 34.16 8.40
CA ASN A 736 -9.46 35.08 8.97
C ASN A 736 -10.04 35.93 10.12
N GLY A 737 -10.84 35.31 10.98
CA GLY A 737 -11.49 35.94 12.14
C GLY A 737 -12.71 36.82 11.81
N LYS A 738 -13.15 36.89 10.57
CA LYS A 738 -14.36 37.59 10.15
C LYS A 738 -15.50 36.59 9.94
N LYS A 739 -16.64 36.82 10.56
CA LYS A 739 -17.80 35.93 10.44
C LYS A 739 -18.33 35.91 9.01
N LEU A 740 -18.37 34.72 8.41
CA LEU A 740 -18.92 34.46 7.08
C LEU A 740 -20.40 34.11 7.16
N ALA A 741 -20.76 33.19 8.05
CA ALA A 741 -22.12 32.71 8.18
C ALA A 741 -22.46 32.30 9.63
N ASP A 742 -23.73 32.41 9.98
CA ASP A 742 -24.35 31.67 11.09
C ASP A 742 -25.07 30.45 10.51
N VAL A 743 -24.80 29.27 11.07
CA VAL A 743 -25.35 28.01 10.58
C VAL A 743 -26.24 27.38 11.65
N GLU A 744 -27.43 27.01 11.26
CA GLU A 744 -28.36 26.22 12.06
C GLU A 744 -28.78 24.98 11.25
N LEU A 745 -28.35 23.79 11.72
CA LEU A 745 -28.80 22.54 11.11
C LEU A 745 -30.15 22.15 11.73
N THR A 746 -31.19 22.11 10.93
CA THR A 746 -32.59 21.91 11.41
C THR A 746 -33.07 20.48 11.18
N GLY A 747 -32.31 19.64 10.49
CA GLY A 747 -32.69 18.28 10.14
C GLY A 747 -33.75 18.23 9.03
N GLY A 748 -34.36 17.06 8.88
CA GLY A 748 -35.51 16.86 7.98
C GLY A 748 -35.18 16.26 6.62
N VAL A 749 -33.89 16.16 6.27
CA VAL A 749 -33.44 15.54 5.02
C VAL A 749 -32.46 14.42 5.36
N ASN A 750 -32.82 13.17 5.00
CA ASN A 750 -31.99 12.02 5.36
C ASN A 750 -30.92 11.75 4.30
N GLU A 751 -30.05 12.75 4.07
CA GLU A 751 -29.03 12.73 3.04
C GLU A 751 -27.96 13.80 3.28
N PHE A 752 -26.83 13.70 2.57
CA PHE A 752 -25.81 14.74 2.57
C PHE A 752 -26.28 15.98 1.82
N ILE A 753 -25.97 17.15 2.38
CA ILE A 753 -26.21 18.46 1.75
C ILE A 753 -24.90 19.23 1.64
N ASN A 754 -24.66 19.85 0.49
CA ASN A 754 -23.57 20.78 0.26
C ASN A 754 -24.13 22.19 0.31
N VAL A 755 -23.53 23.01 1.17
CA VAL A 755 -23.95 24.42 1.32
C VAL A 755 -22.81 25.30 0.85
N GLU A 756 -23.09 26.18 -0.09
CA GLU A 756 -22.12 27.15 -0.62
C GLU A 756 -22.27 28.51 0.05
N TYR A 757 -21.15 29.09 0.49
CA TYR A 757 -21.03 30.37 1.12
C TYR A 757 -20.12 31.27 0.31
N GLU A 758 -20.62 32.37 -0.25
CA GLU A 758 -19.80 33.34 -0.98
C GLU A 758 -18.80 34.05 -0.06
N ILE A 759 -17.55 34.13 -0.50
CA ILE A 759 -16.49 34.79 0.22
C ILE A 759 -16.29 36.21 -0.36
N PRO A 760 -16.45 37.30 0.41
CA PRO A 760 -16.18 38.63 -0.12
C PRO A 760 -14.75 38.80 -0.64
N ASP A 761 -14.57 39.24 -1.87
CA ASP A 761 -13.26 39.40 -2.53
C ASP A 761 -12.22 40.14 -1.68
N LYS A 762 -12.64 41.14 -0.94
CA LYS A 762 -11.75 41.90 -0.03
C LYS A 762 -11.15 41.05 1.09
N TRP A 763 -11.65 39.84 1.33
CA TRP A 763 -11.10 38.90 2.31
C TRP A 763 -10.10 37.93 1.70
N VAL A 764 -10.16 37.71 0.39
CA VAL A 764 -9.29 36.87 -0.39
C VAL A 764 -8.09 37.63 -0.97
N LYS A 765 -8.34 38.84 -1.46
CA LYS A 765 -7.33 39.64 -2.17
C LYS A 765 -6.03 39.78 -1.41
N GLY A 766 -4.94 39.33 -2.02
CA GLY A 766 -3.59 39.39 -1.45
C GLY A 766 -3.35 38.40 -0.31
N LYS A 767 -4.16 37.40 -0.18
CA LYS A 767 -3.98 36.30 0.76
C LYS A 767 -3.56 35.03 0.02
N GLU A 768 -2.50 34.42 0.48
CA GLU A 768 -2.08 33.11 0.03
C GLU A 768 -2.93 32.01 0.67
N PHE A 769 -3.32 32.20 1.93
CA PHE A 769 -4.13 31.27 2.70
C PHE A 769 -5.32 31.96 3.36
N LEU A 770 -6.39 31.20 3.52
CA LEU A 770 -7.57 31.57 4.31
C LEU A 770 -7.66 30.64 5.52
N ASN A 771 -7.73 31.20 6.72
CA ASN A 771 -8.05 30.42 7.92
C ASN A 771 -9.56 30.31 8.05
N VAL A 772 -10.10 29.12 7.76
CA VAL A 772 -11.52 28.80 7.86
C VAL A 772 -11.77 28.16 9.23
N LYS A 773 -12.64 28.77 10.04
CA LYS A 773 -12.91 28.32 11.41
C LYS A 773 -14.39 28.11 11.65
N PHE A 774 -14.71 26.99 12.25
CA PHE A 774 -16.02 26.57 12.70
C PHE A 774 -16.08 26.71 14.23
N THR A 775 -17.02 27.48 14.77
CA THR A 775 -17.11 27.72 16.21
C THR A 775 -18.53 27.46 16.70
N ALA A 776 -18.68 26.56 17.67
CA ALA A 776 -19.98 26.26 18.26
C ALA A 776 -20.56 27.46 19.01
N GLU A 777 -21.88 27.64 18.95
CA GLU A 777 -22.58 28.51 19.88
C GLU A 777 -22.62 27.86 21.28
N SER A 778 -22.81 28.68 22.29
CA SER A 778 -22.84 28.23 23.69
C SER A 778 -23.89 27.14 23.89
N GLY A 779 -23.47 25.97 24.33
CA GLY A 779 -24.35 24.79 24.54
C GLY A 779 -24.71 24.04 23.25
N SER A 780 -24.07 24.33 22.14
CA SER A 780 -24.30 23.67 20.85
C SER A 780 -23.05 22.95 20.35
N ILE A 781 -23.10 22.39 19.10
CA ILE A 781 -22.02 21.70 18.41
C ILE A 781 -21.81 22.35 17.05
N ALA A 782 -20.54 22.61 16.69
CA ALA A 782 -20.14 23.02 15.37
C ALA A 782 -19.87 21.73 14.55
N GLY A 783 -20.60 21.54 13.44
CA GLY A 783 -20.47 20.33 12.58
C GLY A 783 -21.63 19.35 12.82
N GLY A 784 -21.65 18.06 12.44
CA GLY A 784 -20.66 17.29 11.65
C GLY A 784 -20.35 17.84 10.25
N VAL A 785 -19.15 18.20 10.08
CA VAL A 785 -18.64 18.64 8.80
C VAL A 785 -17.92 17.45 8.17
N PHE A 786 -18.28 17.09 6.94
CA PHE A 786 -17.74 15.92 6.24
C PHE A 786 -16.66 16.28 5.22
N TYR A 787 -16.72 17.45 4.64
CA TYR A 787 -15.61 18.09 3.93
C TYR A 787 -15.78 19.61 3.87
N VAL A 788 -14.69 20.27 3.56
CA VAL A 788 -14.62 21.72 3.28
C VAL A 788 -13.89 21.91 1.95
N ARG A 789 -14.52 22.60 1.00
CA ARG A 789 -13.90 22.96 -0.28
C ARG A 789 -13.84 24.47 -0.42
N LEU A 790 -12.69 24.99 -0.81
CA LEU A 790 -12.53 26.33 -1.29
C LEU A 790 -12.65 26.31 -2.80
N CYS A 791 -13.64 26.98 -3.35
CA CYS A 791 -14.00 26.90 -4.77
C CYS A 791 -14.01 28.27 -5.44
N LYS A 792 -13.85 28.30 -6.76
CA LYS A 792 -14.32 29.45 -7.56
C LYS A 792 -15.85 29.47 -7.51
N SER A 793 -16.46 30.65 -7.39
CA SER A 793 -17.92 30.74 -7.36
C SER A 793 -18.53 30.26 -8.68
N ALA A 794 -19.75 29.79 -8.63
CA ALA A 794 -20.47 29.28 -9.83
C ALA A 794 -20.60 30.34 -10.93
N GLU A 795 -20.84 31.60 -10.56
CA GLU A 795 -20.92 32.73 -11.50
C GLU A 795 -19.59 32.98 -12.24
N ALA A 796 -18.45 32.82 -11.58
CA ALA A 796 -17.13 33.06 -12.15
C ALA A 796 -16.70 32.01 -13.20
N THR A 797 -17.25 30.83 -13.15
CA THR A 797 -16.88 29.72 -14.07
C THR A 797 -17.82 29.58 -15.25
N GLY A 798 -18.92 30.40 -15.33
CA GLY A 798 -19.94 30.28 -16.36
C GLY A 798 -20.78 29.00 -16.26
N VAL A 799 -20.66 28.29 -15.17
CA VAL A 799 -21.50 27.15 -14.84
C VAL A 799 -22.79 27.70 -14.28
N GLU A 800 -23.85 27.71 -15.11
CA GLU A 800 -25.17 28.16 -14.69
C GLU A 800 -25.66 27.41 -13.44
N GLU A 801 -26.38 28.15 -12.60
CA GLU A 801 -26.95 27.73 -11.31
C GLU A 801 -27.74 26.41 -11.36
N VAL A 802 -27.04 25.30 -11.27
CA VAL A 802 -27.69 24.04 -10.95
C VAL A 802 -27.86 23.89 -9.43
N PHE A 803 -27.27 24.81 -8.64
CA PHE A 803 -27.15 24.71 -7.17
C PHE A 803 -28.21 25.43 -6.34
N LYS A 804 -29.06 26.28 -6.94
CA LYS A 804 -30.01 27.09 -6.14
C LYS A 804 -31.30 26.38 -5.73
N ASP A 805 -31.70 25.30 -6.41
CA ASP A 805 -32.98 24.62 -6.16
C ASP A 805 -32.90 23.09 -5.94
N SER A 806 -31.72 22.51 -5.92
CA SER A 806 -31.56 21.10 -5.63
C SER A 806 -30.49 20.94 -4.59
N GLY A 807 -30.82 20.39 -3.44
CA GLY A 807 -29.83 19.94 -2.47
C GLY A 807 -28.82 19.03 -3.15
N TYR A 808 -27.64 19.55 -3.51
CA TYR A 808 -26.59 18.83 -4.21
C TYR A 808 -25.94 17.81 -3.32
N LYS A 809 -25.85 16.64 -3.88
CA LYS A 809 -25.32 15.42 -3.29
C LYS A 809 -24.17 14.95 -4.13
N THR A 810 -22.98 15.14 -3.67
CA THR A 810 -21.83 14.40 -4.19
C THR A 810 -21.21 13.66 -3.02
N SER A 811 -21.52 12.35 -2.93
CA SER A 811 -20.59 11.42 -2.32
C SER A 811 -19.56 11.05 -3.37
N PRO A 812 -18.26 11.05 -3.11
CA PRO A 812 -17.29 10.40 -3.97
C PRO A 812 -17.53 8.89 -4.06
N TYR A 813 -18.51 8.35 -3.31
CA TYR A 813 -18.82 6.95 -3.16
C TYR A 813 -20.23 6.64 -3.66
N ILE A 814 -20.39 6.40 -4.95
CA ILE A 814 -21.70 6.11 -5.54
C ILE A 814 -21.84 4.61 -5.80
N ARG A 815 -22.90 4.02 -5.26
CA ARG A 815 -23.31 2.65 -5.58
C ARG A 815 -23.98 2.60 -6.93
N TYR A 816 -23.64 1.61 -7.74
CA TYR A 816 -24.47 1.21 -8.89
C TYR A 816 -25.55 0.24 -8.43
N ASP A 817 -26.77 0.69 -8.38
CA ASP A 817 -27.94 -0.17 -8.24
C ASP A 817 -28.97 0.16 -9.32
N ARG A 818 -29.68 -0.87 -9.82
CA ARG A 818 -30.69 -0.76 -10.88
C ARG A 818 -32.02 -0.12 -10.42
N GLY A 819 -32.00 0.67 -9.34
CA GLY A 819 -33.16 1.27 -8.71
C GLY A 819 -33.55 2.63 -9.26
N ALA A 820 -34.59 3.21 -8.65
CA ALA A 820 -34.93 4.61 -8.82
C ALA A 820 -34.04 5.47 -7.93
N TYR A 821 -33.67 6.66 -8.40
CA TYR A 821 -32.82 7.59 -7.67
C TYR A 821 -33.50 8.94 -7.59
N ASP A 822 -33.33 9.63 -6.48
CA ASP A 822 -33.68 11.03 -6.42
C ASP A 822 -32.66 11.88 -7.21
N LEU A 823 -32.94 13.17 -7.39
CA LEU A 823 -32.07 14.07 -8.18
C LEU A 823 -30.65 14.23 -7.60
N SER A 824 -30.30 13.52 -6.57
CA SER A 824 -29.03 13.53 -5.87
C SER A 824 -28.26 12.21 -6.01
N GLY A 825 -28.78 11.28 -6.81
CA GLY A 825 -28.19 9.98 -7.02
C GLY A 825 -28.42 8.98 -5.87
N ARG A 826 -29.31 9.27 -4.91
CA ARG A 826 -29.66 8.34 -3.85
C ARG A 826 -30.72 7.36 -4.34
N ALA A 827 -30.48 6.05 -4.13
CA ALA A 827 -31.48 5.04 -4.38
C ALA A 827 -32.76 5.28 -3.55
N VAL A 828 -33.91 5.28 -4.21
CA VAL A 828 -35.22 5.43 -3.58
C VAL A 828 -36.12 4.30 -4.00
N ASP A 829 -36.90 3.84 -3.04
CA ASP A 829 -38.02 2.98 -3.33
C ASP A 829 -39.19 3.85 -3.84
N MET A 830 -39.51 3.72 -5.10
CA MET A 830 -40.57 4.53 -5.74
C MET A 830 -41.93 4.34 -5.12
N ASP A 831 -42.19 3.23 -4.43
CA ASP A 831 -43.48 3.00 -3.78
C ASP A 831 -43.64 3.83 -2.50
N THR A 832 -42.53 4.07 -1.80
CA THR A 832 -42.50 4.81 -0.53
C THR A 832 -41.97 6.25 -0.65
N ALA A 833 -41.43 6.63 -1.83
CA ALA A 833 -40.88 7.96 -2.05
C ALA A 833 -41.93 9.07 -1.92
N THR A 834 -41.54 10.22 -1.38
CA THR A 834 -42.41 11.41 -1.35
C THR A 834 -42.65 11.99 -2.74
N PRO A 835 -43.71 12.78 -2.99
CA PRO A 835 -43.88 13.48 -4.25
C PRO A 835 -42.65 14.31 -4.60
N GLY A 836 -42.15 14.15 -5.83
CA GLY A 836 -40.91 14.80 -6.26
C GLY A 836 -40.47 14.34 -7.67
N VAL A 837 -39.31 14.89 -8.09
CA VAL A 837 -38.66 14.48 -9.35
C VAL A 837 -37.62 13.44 -9.02
N TYR A 838 -37.63 12.32 -9.68
CA TYR A 838 -36.72 11.18 -9.50
C TYR A 838 -36.12 10.77 -10.84
N ILE A 839 -34.99 10.06 -10.78
CA ILE A 839 -34.41 9.39 -11.93
C ILE A 839 -34.73 7.90 -11.80
N LEU A 840 -35.55 7.41 -12.69
CA LEU A 840 -35.91 5.99 -12.80
C LEU A 840 -35.41 5.47 -14.13
N LYS A 841 -34.47 4.53 -14.10
CA LYS A 841 -33.84 3.97 -15.31
C LYS A 841 -33.34 5.07 -16.26
N GLY A 842 -32.57 6.03 -15.71
CA GLY A 842 -31.98 7.12 -16.47
C GLY A 842 -32.94 8.22 -16.96
N LYS A 843 -34.26 8.14 -16.67
CA LYS A 843 -35.25 9.15 -17.07
C LYS A 843 -35.78 9.91 -15.87
N LYS A 844 -35.94 11.24 -16.02
CA LYS A 844 -36.61 12.06 -14.99
C LYS A 844 -38.10 11.68 -14.94
N VAL A 845 -38.54 11.25 -13.78
CA VAL A 845 -39.92 10.86 -13.49
C VAL A 845 -40.46 11.74 -12.38
N LEU A 846 -41.63 12.34 -12.60
CA LEU A 846 -42.34 13.09 -11.59
C LEU A 846 -43.28 12.15 -10.82
N LYS A 847 -42.96 11.87 -9.54
CA LYS A 847 -43.93 11.24 -8.65
C LYS A 847 -44.85 12.31 -8.09
N ARG A 848 -46.14 12.20 -8.33
CA ARG A 848 -47.17 13.12 -7.85
C ARG A 848 -47.78 12.69 -6.54
#